data_4f80c28f79082c0be5f184a4a719cf26
#
_entry.id   4f80c28f79082c0be5f184a4a719cf26
#
_cell.length_a   1.000
_cell.length_b   1.000
_cell.length_c   1.000
_cell.angle_alpha   90.00
_cell.angle_beta   90.00
_cell.angle_gamma   90.00
#
_symmetry.space_group_name_H-M   'P 1'
#
loop_
_entity.id
_entity.type
_entity.pdbx_description
1 polymer ?
#
loop_
_entity_poly.entity_id
_entity_poly.type
_entity_poly.pdbx_seq_one_letter_code
_entity_poly.pdbx_strand_id
1 'polypeptide(L)'
;MASQTLLRYVASSAAKTGRLCLAGRTSTLRQWYTAPVHKLDKYSPEIVESDWYSWWQQRGLFDPKKVDNASNADEFSMLLPPPNVTGVLHIGHALTLSIQDAIARWNRMHGRSVNWVPGTDHAGISMQTVVEKKLERETGKTRHDLGRQAFIDKVWEWKHEHGDRIKQQTKSLGASLNWNEEYFTMDPRHSQLVRDAFIRLYDDGLIYRSTKMVSWSCALQSVISDIEVDKIPTEGRTLIEVPGTKAKVEFGVLHMVEFPIVDPAPHGPLSVRVETTRPETMLGDVALAICSRDDRYKGLEGKYVVHPLLAREIPIIHDDDLVNPEFGTGVITPAHDENDYACAQRHGLLVVPVFGPAGTVVDNPHFSDYIGKSRWETRRKVISDLKDTSAYLGSRDAETSVVSKCSRSGDIIEPMLMPQWYLRCSEMAKTADDLVQRGNVSLIPKRQQATWHSWLTETEDWCVSRQLWWGHRIPVYHVRWEGSIAVDLWVAATSEEQARAKALNKLSAGEKDLLASTTEGGAVCTVTQDEDVLDTWFSSGLLPLLAFNHASNSKMSSLDPDTCAQGPSKASLSTVLETGQDIIFFWVARMTMLCTYFAQIPPFSTVLLHPMVRDAQGRKMSKSLGNVIDPMDVINGAELSKLQDTLRRGYLSGQELKRGTKELAKMYPNGFQQFGADALRFTLLLYTQQTQQINMSLDGVRASYHFCNKLWNTFRFIHMHADKLEIHTDHVDQNSNKQWFADINDRELTVFDRALLSRLHGMLHTYHSAMEAYRLAAAAEAVRVFVQRDLCDRYIEICKLSLFGNQNATNQAISGSNDSSDNVITMVVSPHVRVVARLTGKVAAQPAQTTSTRKATSAATMAKLESELEKVRSVVGSAGYQRSAPDIVKEADTKRLEMLEAKIAAGRK
;
A
#
# COMPACT_ATOMS: atom_id res chain seq x y z
N MET A 1 27.17 41.63 22.31
CA MET A 1 27.81 41.56 20.98
C MET A 1 27.76 40.17 20.38
N ALA A 2 28.20 39.10 21.02
CA ALA A 2 28.28 37.79 20.43
C ALA A 2 26.91 37.18 20.07
N SER A 3 25.89 37.33 20.89
CA SER A 3 24.49 36.92 20.53
C SER A 3 23.94 37.71 19.35
N GLN A 4 24.41 38.96 19.17
CA GLN A 4 24.10 39.75 17.98
C GLN A 4 24.87 39.25 16.77
N THR A 5 26.05 38.71 16.93
CA THR A 5 26.90 38.16 15.86
C THR A 5 26.27 36.87 15.28
N LEU A 6 25.73 35.97 16.13
CA LEU A 6 25.06 34.76 15.66
C LEU A 6 23.70 35.07 15.00
N LEU A 7 22.92 36.01 15.54
CA LEU A 7 21.69 36.50 14.90
C LEU A 7 22.02 37.20 13.56
N ARG A 8 23.11 37.98 13.48
CA ARG A 8 23.60 38.54 12.22
C ARG A 8 23.96 37.45 11.24
N TYR A 9 24.61 36.38 11.71
CA TYR A 9 25.04 35.28 10.87
C TYR A 9 23.85 34.46 10.31
N VAL A 10 22.88 34.09 11.15
CA VAL A 10 21.65 33.37 10.74
C VAL A 10 20.82 34.23 9.81
N ALA A 11 20.68 35.51 10.09
CA ALA A 11 19.93 36.46 9.24
C ALA A 11 20.65 36.73 7.89
N SER A 12 21.99 36.84 7.91
CA SER A 12 22.81 36.96 6.70
C SER A 12 22.68 35.69 5.83
N SER A 13 22.64 34.50 6.44
CA SER A 13 22.42 33.23 5.72
C SER A 13 21.04 33.17 5.09
N ALA A 14 19.99 33.54 5.81
CA ALA A 14 18.61 33.54 5.29
C ALA A 14 18.43 34.57 4.16
N ALA A 15 19.05 35.76 4.31
CA ALA A 15 19.01 36.79 3.29
C ALA A 15 19.81 36.42 2.03
N LYS A 16 20.94 35.68 2.19
CA LYS A 16 21.78 35.23 1.06
C LYS A 16 21.12 34.11 0.27
N THR A 17 20.49 33.12 0.91
CA THR A 17 19.72 32.09 0.21
C THR A 17 18.57 32.69 -0.58
N GLY A 18 17.92 33.69 -0.05
CA GLY A 18 16.89 34.45 -0.78
C GLY A 18 17.44 35.26 -1.97
N ARG A 19 18.63 35.87 -1.88
CA ARG A 19 19.21 36.71 -2.96
C ARG A 19 19.90 35.91 -4.06
N LEU A 20 20.52 34.78 -3.77
CA LEU A 20 21.15 33.90 -4.76
C LEU A 20 20.14 33.32 -5.78
N CYS A 21 18.88 33.16 -5.38
CA CYS A 21 17.80 32.74 -6.27
C CYS A 21 17.25 33.87 -7.17
N LEU A 22 17.57 35.15 -6.94
CA LEU A 22 16.88 36.29 -7.53
C LEU A 22 17.67 37.04 -8.60
N ALA A 23 18.91 36.71 -8.90
CA ALA A 23 19.76 37.42 -9.87
C ALA A 23 19.36 37.20 -11.36
N GLY A 24 18.35 36.41 -11.66
CA GLY A 24 17.86 36.16 -13.03
C GLY A 24 16.35 36.34 -13.14
N ARG A 25 15.92 37.51 -13.60
CA ARG A 25 14.60 37.80 -14.16
C ARG A 25 13.36 37.31 -13.38
N THR A 26 12.67 38.19 -12.66
CA THR A 26 11.22 38.41 -12.82
C THR A 26 10.68 39.34 -11.75
N SER A 27 9.91 40.32 -12.14
CA SER A 27 9.20 41.30 -11.31
C SER A 27 8.15 40.66 -10.38
N THR A 28 7.62 39.50 -10.72
CA THR A 28 6.61 38.77 -9.94
C THR A 28 7.18 38.10 -8.70
N LEU A 29 8.33 37.44 -8.79
CA LEU A 29 8.94 36.77 -7.62
C LEU A 29 9.46 37.77 -6.57
N ARG A 30 9.85 38.97 -7.00
CA ARG A 30 10.22 40.06 -6.09
C ARG A 30 9.06 40.49 -5.19
N GLN A 31 7.81 40.44 -5.69
CA GLN A 31 6.62 40.76 -4.92
C GLN A 31 6.33 39.76 -3.80
N TRP A 32 6.59 38.47 -4.01
CA TRP A 32 6.36 37.40 -3.01
C TRP A 32 7.41 37.43 -1.88
N TYR A 33 8.65 37.70 -2.20
CA TYR A 33 9.72 37.86 -1.20
C TYR A 33 9.71 39.20 -0.49
N THR A 34 9.03 40.19 -1.02
CA THR A 34 8.91 41.53 -0.42
C THR A 34 7.62 41.68 0.40
N ALA A 35 6.73 40.70 0.43
CA ALA A 35 5.69 40.69 1.44
C ALA A 35 6.36 40.61 2.80
N PRO A 36 6.32 41.67 3.63
CA PRO A 36 7.06 41.69 4.87
C PRO A 36 6.51 40.58 5.76
N VAL A 37 7.33 39.57 6.06
CA VAL A 37 7.03 38.41 6.92
C VAL A 37 6.40 38.85 8.27
N HIS A 38 6.79 40.05 8.76
CA HIS A 38 6.25 40.66 9.98
C HIS A 38 4.79 41.13 9.89
N LYS A 39 4.20 41.18 8.69
CA LYS A 39 2.76 41.51 8.51
C LYS A 39 1.84 40.29 8.62
N LEU A 40 2.39 39.07 8.65
CA LEU A 40 1.62 37.85 8.84
C LEU A 40 1.54 37.54 10.32
N ASP A 41 0.41 37.73 10.94
CA ASP A 41 0.19 37.47 12.37
C ASP A 41 0.17 35.99 12.72
N LYS A 42 -0.15 35.15 11.74
CA LYS A 42 -0.27 33.69 11.90
C LYS A 42 0.37 32.97 10.72
N TYR A 43 0.87 31.78 10.99
CA TYR A 43 1.22 30.82 9.95
C TYR A 43 -0.02 30.47 9.12
N SER A 44 0.04 30.60 7.81
CA SER A 44 -0.99 30.21 6.87
C SER A 44 -0.38 29.30 5.81
N PRO A 45 -0.73 28.01 5.76
CA PRO A 45 -0.24 27.09 4.73
C PRO A 45 -0.53 27.60 3.32
N GLU A 46 -1.72 28.17 3.11
CA GLU A 46 -2.13 28.72 1.82
C GLU A 46 -1.15 29.77 1.27
N ILE A 47 -0.56 30.58 2.14
CA ILE A 47 0.39 31.62 1.75
C ILE A 47 1.82 31.03 1.65
N VAL A 48 2.18 30.19 2.63
CA VAL A 48 3.57 29.67 2.75
C VAL A 48 3.86 28.60 1.71
N GLU A 49 2.87 27.79 1.33
CA GLU A 49 3.03 26.65 0.43
C GLU A 49 2.69 26.98 -1.04
N SER A 50 2.06 28.15 -1.32
CA SER A 50 1.64 28.51 -2.68
C SER A 50 2.82 28.70 -3.63
N ASP A 51 2.57 28.40 -4.92
CA ASP A 51 3.44 28.64 -6.08
C ASP A 51 4.85 28.01 -6.08
N TRP A 52 5.32 27.46 -4.96
CA TRP A 52 6.65 26.86 -4.86
C TRP A 52 6.86 25.72 -5.86
N TYR A 53 5.85 24.86 -6.05
CA TYR A 53 5.98 23.72 -6.92
C TYR A 53 6.22 24.11 -8.38
N SER A 54 5.44 25.07 -8.88
CA SER A 54 5.60 25.62 -10.23
C SER A 54 6.97 26.27 -10.40
N TRP A 55 7.43 26.99 -9.40
CA TRP A 55 8.74 27.63 -9.41
C TRP A 55 9.90 26.60 -9.44
N TRP A 56 9.82 25.52 -8.64
CA TRP A 56 10.80 24.44 -8.66
C TRP A 56 10.84 23.74 -10.00
N GLN A 57 9.67 23.43 -10.57
CA GLN A 57 9.55 22.76 -11.87
C GLN A 57 10.09 23.60 -13.00
N GLN A 58 9.76 24.90 -13.05
CA GLN A 58 10.27 25.83 -14.09
C GLN A 58 11.79 25.97 -14.07
N ARG A 59 12.41 25.75 -12.93
CA ARG A 59 13.88 25.80 -12.77
C ARG A 59 14.57 24.46 -12.97
N GLY A 60 13.84 23.40 -13.29
CA GLY A 60 14.40 22.07 -13.49
C GLY A 60 15.07 21.48 -12.24
N LEU A 61 14.58 21.86 -11.03
CA LEU A 61 15.22 21.42 -9.78
C LEU A 61 14.96 19.94 -9.49
N PHE A 62 14.04 19.33 -10.21
CA PHE A 62 13.71 17.91 -10.08
C PHE A 62 14.42 17.04 -11.11
N ASP A 63 14.97 17.66 -12.15
CA ASP A 63 15.67 16.95 -13.22
C ASP A 63 16.99 16.37 -12.68
N PRO A 64 17.38 15.17 -13.12
CA PRO A 64 18.69 14.63 -12.80
C PRO A 64 19.79 15.58 -13.31
N LYS A 65 20.69 15.96 -12.43
CA LYS A 65 21.81 16.80 -12.85
C LYS A 65 22.72 15.99 -13.77
N LYS A 66 23.02 16.54 -14.95
CA LYS A 66 24.12 16.05 -15.77
C LYS A 66 25.41 16.44 -15.06
N VAL A 67 26.02 15.50 -14.36
CA VAL A 67 27.33 15.71 -13.72
C VAL A 67 28.38 15.32 -14.75
N ASP A 68 29.03 16.31 -15.35
CA ASP A 68 30.16 16.08 -16.26
C ASP A 68 31.25 15.38 -15.45
N ASN A 69 31.62 14.15 -15.81
CA ASN A 69 32.58 13.26 -15.12
C ASN A 69 32.09 12.64 -13.79
N ALA A 70 30.79 12.50 -13.57
CA ALA A 70 30.29 11.79 -12.38
C ALA A 70 30.68 10.31 -12.42
N SER A 71 31.21 9.80 -11.32
CA SER A 71 31.26 8.37 -11.07
C SER A 71 29.85 7.82 -10.90
N ASN A 72 29.60 6.54 -11.24
CA ASN A 72 28.29 5.90 -11.02
C ASN A 72 27.81 5.97 -9.54
N ALA A 73 28.72 6.20 -8.61
CA ALA A 73 28.45 6.37 -7.19
C ALA A 73 27.63 7.65 -6.87
N ASP A 74 27.59 8.63 -7.78
CA ASP A 74 26.90 9.90 -7.60
C ASP A 74 25.46 9.88 -8.13
N GLU A 75 25.00 8.78 -8.71
CA GLU A 75 23.62 8.60 -9.12
C GLU A 75 22.77 7.94 -8.03
N PHE A 76 21.57 8.48 -7.85
CA PHE A 76 20.53 7.89 -7.02
C PHE A 76 19.24 7.79 -7.82
N SER A 77 18.68 6.58 -7.95
CA SER A 77 17.46 6.34 -8.71
C SER A 77 16.41 5.62 -7.88
N MET A 78 15.16 6.01 -8.07
CA MET A 78 14.03 5.47 -7.33
C MET A 78 12.77 5.50 -8.21
N LEU A 79 11.94 4.47 -8.12
CA LEU A 79 10.66 4.37 -8.78
C LEU A 79 9.53 4.72 -7.81
N LEU A 80 8.61 5.60 -8.22
CA LEU A 80 7.37 5.77 -7.50
C LEU A 80 6.46 4.55 -7.77
N PRO A 81 5.95 3.84 -6.74
CA PRO A 81 4.89 2.86 -6.94
C PRO A 81 3.72 3.53 -7.67
N PRO A 82 3.36 3.07 -8.88
CA PRO A 82 2.41 3.79 -9.71
C PRO A 82 1.00 3.72 -9.12
N PRO A 83 0.38 4.86 -8.77
CA PRO A 83 -1.00 4.85 -8.29
C PRO A 83 -1.95 4.30 -9.35
N ASN A 84 -2.89 3.47 -8.92
CA ASN A 84 -3.98 2.99 -9.75
C ASN A 84 -4.93 4.13 -10.14
N VAL A 85 -5.23 4.30 -11.43
CA VAL A 85 -6.14 5.37 -11.92
C VAL A 85 -7.61 5.00 -11.68
N THR A 86 -7.93 4.51 -10.49
CA THR A 86 -9.29 4.13 -10.07
C THR A 86 -10.04 5.23 -9.30
N GLY A 87 -9.39 6.37 -9.10
CA GLY A 87 -9.96 7.51 -8.35
C GLY A 87 -8.89 8.49 -7.90
N VAL A 88 -8.99 8.95 -6.67
CA VAL A 88 -8.09 9.93 -6.05
C VAL A 88 -7.05 9.24 -5.15
N LEU A 89 -5.95 9.94 -4.86
CA LEU A 89 -4.97 9.49 -3.88
C LEU A 89 -5.60 9.40 -2.48
N HIS A 90 -5.12 8.48 -1.68
CA HIS A 90 -5.45 8.37 -0.26
C HIS A 90 -4.20 8.55 0.60
N ILE A 91 -4.39 8.58 1.91
CA ILE A 91 -3.32 8.86 2.88
C ILE A 91 -2.13 7.89 2.78
N GLY A 92 -2.33 6.64 2.34
CA GLY A 92 -1.25 5.69 2.08
C GLY A 92 -0.32 6.17 0.96
N HIS A 93 -0.87 6.70 -0.14
CA HIS A 93 -0.06 7.32 -1.21
C HIS A 93 0.71 8.55 -0.71
N ALA A 94 0.08 9.36 0.15
CA ALA A 94 0.76 10.52 0.74
C ALA A 94 1.93 10.09 1.65
N LEU A 95 1.82 8.95 2.33
CA LEU A 95 2.92 8.37 3.12
C LEU A 95 4.09 8.00 2.22
N THR A 96 3.86 7.19 1.17
CA THR A 96 4.89 6.82 0.18
C THR A 96 5.56 8.06 -0.42
N LEU A 97 4.77 9.02 -0.89
CA LEU A 97 5.30 10.28 -1.46
C LEU A 97 6.15 11.05 -0.45
N SER A 98 5.74 11.10 0.83
CA SER A 98 6.48 11.81 1.87
C SER A 98 7.81 11.12 2.21
N ILE A 99 7.82 9.79 2.29
CA ILE A 99 9.01 8.98 2.53
C ILE A 99 10.01 9.15 1.39
N GLN A 100 9.54 8.91 0.16
CA GLN A 100 10.38 8.95 -1.03
C GLN A 100 10.93 10.35 -1.30
N ASP A 101 10.12 11.40 -1.14
CA ASP A 101 10.56 12.78 -1.31
C ASP A 101 11.61 13.20 -0.27
N ALA A 102 11.47 12.78 0.98
CA ALA A 102 12.48 13.03 2.01
C ALA A 102 13.83 12.37 1.64
N ILE A 103 13.80 11.13 1.14
CA ILE A 103 15.00 10.41 0.67
C ILE A 103 15.59 11.10 -0.57
N ALA A 104 14.76 11.46 -1.54
CA ALA A 104 15.21 12.15 -2.76
C ALA A 104 15.87 13.50 -2.45
N ARG A 105 15.25 14.33 -1.60
CA ARG A 105 15.78 15.63 -1.19
C ARG A 105 17.08 15.50 -0.39
N TRP A 106 17.16 14.52 0.51
CA TRP A 106 18.36 14.25 1.27
C TRP A 106 19.53 13.88 0.34
N ASN A 107 19.31 13.03 -0.66
CA ASN A 107 20.34 12.69 -1.65
C ASN A 107 20.76 13.90 -2.50
N ARG A 108 19.80 14.76 -2.91
CA ARG A 108 20.14 16.02 -3.63
C ARG A 108 20.98 16.97 -2.78
N MET A 109 20.68 17.06 -1.46
CA MET A 109 21.48 17.86 -0.52
C MET A 109 22.92 17.36 -0.41
N HIS A 110 23.17 16.06 -0.64
CA HIS A 110 24.50 15.45 -0.71
C HIS A 110 25.16 15.58 -2.09
N GLY A 111 24.56 16.32 -3.02
CA GLY A 111 25.09 16.55 -4.35
C GLY A 111 24.87 15.44 -5.36
N ARG A 112 24.14 14.36 -4.99
CA ARG A 112 23.85 13.25 -5.90
C ARG A 112 22.89 13.67 -7.01
N SER A 113 23.07 13.10 -8.20
CA SER A 113 22.10 13.15 -9.28
C SER A 113 20.93 12.23 -8.95
N VAL A 114 19.74 12.79 -8.72
CA VAL A 114 18.56 12.01 -8.29
C VAL A 114 17.57 11.89 -9.42
N ASN A 115 17.31 10.66 -9.85
CA ASN A 115 16.23 10.31 -10.78
C ASN A 115 15.11 9.59 -10.03
N TRP A 116 14.04 10.34 -9.70
CA TRP A 116 12.85 9.79 -9.07
C TRP A 116 11.69 9.81 -10.09
N VAL A 117 11.42 8.63 -10.66
CA VAL A 117 10.53 8.46 -11.81
C VAL A 117 9.08 8.29 -11.37
N PRO A 118 8.15 9.16 -11.81
CA PRO A 118 6.72 9.03 -11.59
C PRO A 118 6.06 8.15 -12.64
N GLY A 119 4.91 7.55 -12.27
CA GLY A 119 4.07 6.84 -13.22
C GLY A 119 2.68 6.59 -12.65
N THR A 120 1.79 6.07 -13.49
CA THR A 120 0.45 5.61 -13.11
C THR A 120 0.17 4.24 -13.69
N ASP A 121 -0.62 3.44 -12.95
CA ASP A 121 -0.98 2.08 -13.36
C ASP A 121 -2.38 2.05 -13.98
N HIS A 122 -2.53 1.24 -15.02
CA HIS A 122 -3.81 0.97 -15.68
C HIS A 122 -4.79 0.16 -14.80
N ALA A 123 -4.31 -0.48 -13.73
CA ALA A 123 -5.09 -1.12 -12.67
C ALA A 123 -6.05 -2.24 -13.11
N GLY A 124 -5.97 -2.74 -14.34
CA GLY A 124 -6.70 -3.91 -14.87
C GLY A 124 -8.13 -4.06 -14.35
N ILE A 125 -8.37 -5.11 -13.56
CA ILE A 125 -9.67 -5.44 -12.98
C ILE A 125 -10.31 -4.31 -12.16
N SER A 126 -9.50 -3.55 -11.40
CA SER A 126 -10.01 -2.48 -10.54
C SER A 126 -10.58 -1.32 -11.35
N MET A 127 -9.89 -0.92 -12.42
CA MET A 127 -10.34 0.14 -13.32
C MET A 127 -11.59 -0.30 -14.09
N GLN A 128 -11.56 -1.50 -14.67
CA GLN A 128 -12.71 -2.06 -15.38
C GLN A 128 -13.95 -2.07 -14.50
N THR A 129 -13.85 -2.60 -13.27
CA THR A 129 -14.99 -2.68 -12.32
C THR A 129 -15.56 -1.30 -11.97
N VAL A 130 -14.71 -0.29 -11.81
CA VAL A 130 -15.17 1.08 -11.51
C VAL A 130 -15.93 1.67 -12.68
N VAL A 131 -15.43 1.50 -13.91
CA VAL A 131 -16.09 2.00 -15.11
C VAL A 131 -17.39 1.23 -15.41
N GLU A 132 -17.43 -0.08 -15.20
CA GLU A 132 -18.66 -0.89 -15.29
C GLU A 132 -19.74 -0.41 -14.32
N LYS A 133 -19.40 -0.18 -13.04
CA LYS A 133 -20.35 0.37 -12.05
C LYS A 133 -20.85 1.76 -12.43
N LYS A 134 -19.97 2.60 -12.99
CA LYS A 134 -20.37 3.93 -13.51
C LYS A 134 -21.35 3.78 -14.65
N LEU A 135 -21.04 2.94 -15.64
CA LEU A 135 -21.86 2.68 -16.80
C LEU A 135 -23.25 2.18 -16.41
N GLU A 136 -23.31 1.17 -15.54
CA GLU A 136 -24.57 0.60 -15.04
C GLU A 136 -25.42 1.66 -14.31
N ARG A 137 -24.80 2.46 -13.45
CA ARG A 137 -25.51 3.52 -12.71
C ARG A 137 -26.05 4.64 -13.60
N GLU A 138 -25.28 5.03 -14.62
CA GLU A 138 -25.64 6.16 -15.49
C GLU A 138 -26.59 5.75 -16.62
N THR A 139 -26.48 4.53 -17.11
CA THR A 139 -27.19 4.10 -18.33
C THR A 139 -28.05 2.85 -18.14
N GLY A 140 -27.88 2.11 -17.05
CA GLY A 140 -28.50 0.79 -16.84
C GLY A 140 -27.93 -0.30 -17.74
N LYS A 141 -26.82 -0.06 -18.47
CA LYS A 141 -26.20 -0.98 -19.41
C LYS A 141 -24.96 -1.64 -18.82
N THR A 142 -24.67 -2.85 -19.29
CA THR A 142 -23.44 -3.58 -19.02
C THR A 142 -22.40 -3.34 -20.12
N ARG A 143 -21.15 -3.79 -19.90
CA ARG A 143 -20.12 -3.75 -20.94
C ARG A 143 -20.53 -4.55 -22.20
N HIS A 144 -21.25 -5.66 -22.01
CA HIS A 144 -21.69 -6.52 -23.11
C HIS A 144 -22.70 -5.82 -24.02
N ASP A 145 -23.53 -4.92 -23.49
CA ASP A 145 -24.46 -4.11 -24.27
C ASP A 145 -23.77 -3.04 -25.13
N LEU A 146 -22.57 -2.58 -24.69
CA LEU A 146 -21.78 -1.61 -25.44
C LEU A 146 -20.90 -2.26 -26.51
N GLY A 147 -20.38 -3.45 -26.25
CA GLY A 147 -19.31 -4.07 -27.02
C GLY A 147 -17.91 -3.61 -26.57
N ARG A 148 -16.90 -4.44 -26.90
CA ARG A 148 -15.53 -4.31 -26.37
C ARG A 148 -14.90 -2.95 -26.64
N GLN A 149 -14.89 -2.47 -27.90
CA GLN A 149 -14.20 -1.24 -28.26
C GLN A 149 -14.83 -0.01 -27.58
N ALA A 150 -16.15 0.13 -27.64
CA ALA A 150 -16.84 1.27 -27.04
C ALA A 150 -16.66 1.30 -25.50
N PHE A 151 -16.56 0.14 -24.86
CA PHE A 151 -16.27 0.06 -23.45
C PHE A 151 -14.80 0.48 -23.14
N ILE A 152 -13.83 0.03 -23.93
CA ILE A 152 -12.43 0.41 -23.79
C ILE A 152 -12.28 1.94 -23.97
N ASP A 153 -12.97 2.55 -24.91
CA ASP A 153 -12.96 4.00 -25.11
C ASP A 153 -13.47 4.74 -23.85
N LYS A 154 -14.51 4.21 -23.16
CA LYS A 154 -14.97 4.75 -21.87
C LYS A 154 -13.93 4.63 -20.76
N VAL A 155 -13.15 3.56 -20.76
CA VAL A 155 -12.06 3.39 -19.79
C VAL A 155 -10.94 4.41 -20.05
N TRP A 156 -10.60 4.71 -21.33
CA TRP A 156 -9.66 5.75 -21.68
C TRP A 156 -10.15 7.17 -21.29
N GLU A 157 -11.44 7.49 -21.47
CA GLU A 157 -12.03 8.74 -20.99
C GLU A 157 -11.83 8.88 -19.47
N TRP A 158 -12.13 7.83 -18.70
CA TRP A 158 -11.92 7.79 -17.26
C TRP A 158 -10.44 8.01 -16.89
N LYS A 159 -9.52 7.34 -17.59
CA LYS A 159 -8.07 7.46 -17.35
C LYS A 159 -7.60 8.90 -17.53
N HIS A 160 -8.03 9.60 -18.57
CA HIS A 160 -7.63 10.98 -18.78
C HIS A 160 -8.13 11.90 -17.68
N GLU A 161 -9.39 11.79 -17.28
CA GLU A 161 -9.99 12.61 -16.23
C GLU A 161 -9.29 12.40 -14.86
N HIS A 162 -9.07 11.15 -14.46
CA HIS A 162 -8.57 10.83 -13.12
C HIS A 162 -7.04 10.83 -13.02
N GLY A 163 -6.34 10.55 -14.10
CA GLY A 163 -4.87 10.61 -14.15
C GLY A 163 -4.35 12.02 -13.89
N ASP A 164 -4.95 13.03 -14.53
CA ASP A 164 -4.60 14.43 -14.31
C ASP A 164 -4.86 14.86 -12.86
N ARG A 165 -5.94 14.38 -12.26
CA ARG A 165 -6.26 14.65 -10.85
C ARG A 165 -5.22 14.06 -9.90
N ILE A 166 -4.79 12.82 -10.11
CA ILE A 166 -3.70 12.18 -9.36
C ILE A 166 -2.42 12.99 -9.46
N LYS A 167 -2.07 13.44 -10.66
CA LYS A 167 -0.90 14.29 -10.90
C LYS A 167 -0.98 15.61 -10.12
N GLN A 168 -2.13 16.28 -10.14
CA GLN A 168 -2.33 17.50 -9.35
C GLN A 168 -2.21 17.26 -7.85
N GLN A 169 -2.81 16.18 -7.32
CA GLN A 169 -2.70 15.81 -5.90
C GLN A 169 -1.24 15.53 -5.51
N THR A 170 -0.47 14.83 -6.37
CA THR A 170 0.95 14.56 -6.17
C THR A 170 1.77 15.85 -6.10
N LYS A 171 1.49 16.80 -6.99
CA LYS A 171 2.12 18.13 -7.00
C LYS A 171 1.76 18.94 -5.75
N SER A 172 0.51 18.89 -5.32
CA SER A 172 0.05 19.57 -4.09
C SER A 172 0.71 19.03 -2.82
N LEU A 173 1.12 17.75 -2.83
CA LEU A 173 1.94 17.17 -1.77
C LEU A 173 3.40 17.61 -1.83
N GLY A 174 3.85 18.31 -2.89
CA GLY A 174 5.20 18.81 -3.02
C GLY A 174 6.26 17.77 -3.40
N ALA A 175 5.86 16.65 -3.99
CA ALA A 175 6.76 15.57 -4.39
C ALA A 175 7.68 15.97 -5.54
N SER A 176 9.00 15.89 -5.35
CA SER A 176 10.02 16.38 -6.27
C SER A 176 10.39 15.36 -7.36
N LEU A 177 9.40 14.93 -8.13
CA LEU A 177 9.47 13.90 -9.16
C LEU A 177 10.04 14.43 -10.50
N ASN A 178 10.74 13.56 -11.22
CA ASN A 178 11.20 13.84 -12.59
C ASN A 178 10.05 13.62 -13.58
N TRP A 179 9.23 14.64 -13.81
CA TRP A 179 8.07 14.59 -14.70
C TRP A 179 8.41 14.40 -16.19
N ASN A 180 9.68 14.59 -16.57
CA ASN A 180 10.11 14.36 -17.95
C ASN A 180 10.14 12.86 -18.32
N GLU A 181 10.19 11.98 -17.30
CA GLU A 181 10.18 10.53 -17.46
C GLU A 181 8.87 9.89 -16.96
N GLU A 182 7.78 10.68 -16.83
CA GLU A 182 6.46 10.17 -16.47
C GLU A 182 6.00 9.09 -17.44
N TYR A 183 5.47 7.98 -16.91
CA TYR A 183 4.94 6.87 -17.71
C TYR A 183 3.52 6.49 -17.29
N PHE A 184 2.82 5.82 -18.20
CA PHE A 184 1.59 5.08 -17.93
C PHE A 184 1.79 3.62 -18.36
N THR A 185 1.36 2.65 -17.55
CA THR A 185 1.64 1.22 -17.81
C THR A 185 1.00 0.66 -19.10
N MET A 186 0.18 1.42 -19.82
CA MET A 186 -0.30 1.10 -21.17
C MET A 186 0.20 2.07 -22.25
N ASP A 187 1.24 2.84 -22.00
CA ASP A 187 1.93 3.62 -23.04
C ASP A 187 2.49 2.68 -24.12
N PRO A 188 2.60 3.16 -25.36
CA PRO A 188 3.13 2.35 -26.47
C PRO A 188 4.48 1.70 -26.15
N ARG A 189 5.39 2.44 -25.52
CA ARG A 189 6.72 1.96 -25.11
C ARG A 189 6.62 0.82 -24.10
N HIS A 190 5.79 0.98 -23.07
CA HIS A 190 5.59 -0.06 -22.05
C HIS A 190 4.86 -1.28 -22.63
N SER A 191 3.83 -1.04 -23.45
CA SER A 191 3.07 -2.11 -24.10
C SER A 191 3.95 -2.96 -25.03
N GLN A 192 4.93 -2.34 -25.71
CA GLN A 192 5.91 -3.07 -26.49
C GLN A 192 6.82 -3.94 -25.61
N LEU A 193 7.37 -3.39 -24.52
CA LEU A 193 8.19 -4.13 -23.56
C LEU A 193 7.45 -5.33 -22.99
N VAL A 194 6.20 -5.15 -22.58
CA VAL A 194 5.34 -6.22 -22.03
C VAL A 194 5.13 -7.33 -23.05
N ARG A 195 4.83 -6.98 -24.30
CA ARG A 195 4.63 -7.94 -25.40
C ARG A 195 5.91 -8.72 -25.70
N ASP A 196 7.03 -8.02 -25.83
CA ASP A 196 8.32 -8.63 -26.14
C ASP A 196 8.78 -9.55 -24.98
N ALA A 197 8.59 -9.13 -23.73
CA ALA A 197 8.86 -9.95 -22.54
C ALA A 197 8.01 -11.23 -22.53
N PHE A 198 6.71 -11.14 -22.81
CA PHE A 198 5.84 -12.30 -22.87
C PHE A 198 6.28 -13.29 -23.96
N ILE A 199 6.53 -12.78 -25.17
CA ILE A 199 6.92 -13.62 -26.31
C ILE A 199 8.23 -14.36 -26.00
N ARG A 200 9.21 -13.67 -25.41
CA ARG A 200 10.47 -14.30 -25.00
C ARG A 200 10.27 -15.39 -23.95
N LEU A 201 9.52 -15.10 -22.87
CA LEU A 201 9.21 -16.11 -21.85
C LEU A 201 8.46 -17.34 -22.43
N TYR A 202 7.61 -17.11 -23.44
CA TYR A 202 6.94 -18.18 -24.15
C TYR A 202 7.90 -19.00 -25.03
N ASP A 203 8.73 -18.32 -25.81
CA ASP A 203 9.73 -18.99 -26.69
C ASP A 203 10.78 -19.74 -25.84
N ASP A 204 11.13 -19.26 -24.64
CA ASP A 204 12.00 -19.94 -23.67
C ASP A 204 11.28 -21.09 -22.90
N GLY A 205 9.98 -21.34 -23.16
CA GLY A 205 9.19 -22.43 -22.57
C GLY A 205 8.75 -22.20 -21.14
N LEU A 206 8.89 -20.96 -20.64
CA LEU A 206 8.47 -20.59 -19.27
C LEU A 206 6.98 -20.25 -19.19
N ILE A 207 6.38 -19.73 -20.27
CA ILE A 207 4.94 -19.53 -20.36
C ILE A 207 4.29 -20.70 -21.08
N TYR A 208 3.24 -21.27 -20.48
CA TYR A 208 2.50 -22.41 -21.01
C TYR A 208 1.01 -22.28 -20.70
N ARG A 209 0.18 -23.01 -21.49
CA ARG A 209 -1.26 -23.08 -21.29
C ARG A 209 -1.64 -24.38 -20.59
N SER A 210 -2.45 -24.30 -19.55
CA SER A 210 -2.94 -25.48 -18.81
C SER A 210 -4.32 -25.23 -18.20
N THR A 211 -5.08 -26.31 -18.04
CA THR A 211 -6.33 -26.30 -17.29
C THR A 211 -6.04 -26.64 -15.83
N LYS A 212 -6.24 -25.67 -14.94
CA LYS A 212 -6.08 -25.85 -13.48
C LYS A 212 -7.26 -25.24 -12.74
N MET A 213 -7.42 -25.61 -11.48
CA MET A 213 -8.38 -24.98 -10.57
C MET A 213 -7.99 -23.51 -10.35
N VAL A 214 -8.93 -22.60 -10.48
CA VAL A 214 -8.72 -21.16 -10.30
C VAL A 214 -9.83 -20.55 -9.45
N SER A 215 -9.51 -19.48 -8.73
CA SER A 215 -10.47 -18.62 -8.02
C SER A 215 -11.24 -17.77 -9.05
N TRP A 216 -12.50 -18.09 -9.30
CA TRP A 216 -13.31 -17.46 -10.34
C TRP A 216 -14.39 -16.56 -9.75
N SER A 217 -14.53 -15.34 -10.28
CA SER A 217 -15.70 -14.49 -10.02
C SER A 217 -16.70 -14.61 -11.15
N CYS A 218 -17.85 -15.20 -10.89
CA CYS A 218 -18.93 -15.36 -11.87
C CYS A 218 -19.52 -14.01 -12.31
N ALA A 219 -19.53 -13.01 -11.40
CA ALA A 219 -20.02 -11.68 -11.72
C ALA A 219 -19.08 -10.92 -12.66
N LEU A 220 -17.77 -11.10 -12.55
CA LEU A 220 -16.78 -10.50 -13.44
C LEU A 220 -16.46 -11.37 -14.64
N GLN A 221 -16.77 -12.66 -14.55
CA GLN A 221 -16.38 -13.70 -15.50
C GLN A 221 -14.86 -13.69 -15.75
N SER A 222 -14.09 -13.69 -14.65
CA SER A 222 -12.63 -13.66 -14.71
C SER A 222 -12.00 -14.34 -13.51
N VAL A 223 -10.79 -14.85 -13.71
CA VAL A 223 -9.91 -15.32 -12.65
C VAL A 223 -9.55 -14.14 -11.72
N ILE A 224 -9.54 -14.40 -10.43
CA ILE A 224 -9.21 -13.46 -9.36
C ILE A 224 -7.91 -13.88 -8.69
N SER A 225 -7.02 -12.91 -8.46
CA SER A 225 -5.81 -13.15 -7.67
C SER A 225 -6.14 -13.23 -6.17
N ASP A 226 -5.36 -13.96 -5.40
CA ASP A 226 -5.60 -14.16 -3.95
C ASP A 226 -5.67 -12.86 -3.15
N ILE A 227 -4.88 -11.84 -3.55
CA ILE A 227 -4.94 -10.49 -2.95
C ILE A 227 -6.31 -9.81 -3.11
N GLU A 228 -7.09 -10.23 -4.09
CA GLU A 228 -8.42 -9.69 -4.39
C GLU A 228 -9.54 -10.51 -3.76
N VAL A 229 -9.18 -11.56 -3.01
CA VAL A 229 -10.11 -12.43 -2.28
C VAL A 229 -10.09 -12.07 -0.79
N ASP A 230 -11.21 -11.55 -0.29
CA ASP A 230 -11.44 -11.35 1.13
C ASP A 230 -11.94 -12.66 1.74
N LYS A 231 -11.24 -13.21 2.71
CA LYS A 231 -11.65 -14.37 3.49
C LYS A 231 -12.49 -13.92 4.68
N ILE A 232 -13.80 -14.19 4.62
CA ILE A 232 -14.78 -13.78 5.65
C ILE A 232 -15.02 -14.97 6.57
N PRO A 233 -14.55 -14.93 7.83
CA PRO A 233 -14.90 -15.96 8.79
C PRO A 233 -16.39 -15.86 9.14
N THR A 234 -17.06 -16.98 9.18
CA THR A 234 -18.47 -17.11 9.59
C THR A 234 -18.58 -18.05 10.77
N GLU A 235 -19.28 -17.61 11.80
CA GLU A 235 -19.62 -18.40 13.00
C GLU A 235 -21.10 -18.77 12.89
N GLY A 236 -21.36 -20.01 12.46
CA GLY A 236 -22.73 -20.47 12.19
C GLY A 236 -23.40 -19.77 11.00
N ARG A 237 -24.71 -19.84 10.99
CA ARG A 237 -25.59 -19.35 9.93
C ARG A 237 -25.44 -17.84 9.69
N THR A 238 -24.90 -17.46 8.54
CA THR A 238 -24.60 -16.07 8.20
C THR A 238 -25.23 -15.71 6.85
N LEU A 239 -25.93 -14.57 6.80
CA LEU A 239 -26.57 -14.05 5.58
C LEU A 239 -25.68 -13.02 4.90
N ILE A 240 -25.21 -13.32 3.68
CA ILE A 240 -24.31 -12.47 2.89
C ILE A 240 -25.05 -11.92 1.65
N GLU A 241 -24.84 -10.63 1.35
CA GLU A 241 -25.29 -10.02 0.09
C GLU A 241 -24.37 -10.46 -1.05
N VAL A 242 -24.99 -10.97 -2.14
CA VAL A 242 -24.27 -11.44 -3.32
C VAL A 242 -24.80 -10.70 -4.56
N PRO A 243 -23.94 -10.26 -5.49
CA PRO A 243 -24.37 -9.62 -6.74
C PRO A 243 -25.37 -10.48 -7.53
N GLY A 244 -26.31 -9.82 -8.19
CA GLY A 244 -27.33 -10.50 -9.00
C GLY A 244 -28.47 -11.17 -8.21
N THR A 245 -28.45 -11.10 -6.87
CA THR A 245 -29.53 -11.63 -6.03
C THR A 245 -30.28 -10.52 -5.30
N LYS A 246 -31.62 -10.63 -5.24
CA LYS A 246 -32.45 -9.70 -4.44
C LYS A 246 -32.44 -10.05 -2.95
N ALA A 247 -32.26 -11.32 -2.62
CA ALA A 247 -32.21 -11.82 -1.24
C ALA A 247 -30.77 -12.16 -0.84
N LYS A 248 -30.47 -11.99 0.44
CA LYS A 248 -29.20 -12.47 1.00
C LYS A 248 -29.14 -13.98 0.90
N VAL A 249 -27.93 -14.49 0.65
CA VAL A 249 -27.64 -15.94 0.57
C VAL A 249 -27.08 -16.40 1.90
N GLU A 250 -27.47 -17.59 2.32
CA GLU A 250 -27.08 -18.22 3.57
C GLU A 250 -25.76 -19.00 3.39
N PHE A 251 -24.85 -18.79 4.35
CA PHE A 251 -23.56 -19.50 4.47
C PHE A 251 -23.33 -19.95 5.89
N GLY A 252 -22.32 -20.81 6.12
CA GLY A 252 -22.02 -21.33 7.45
C GLY A 252 -23.02 -22.38 7.93
N VAL A 253 -23.65 -23.09 7.01
CA VAL A 253 -24.63 -24.15 7.28
C VAL A 253 -24.20 -25.46 6.62
N LEU A 254 -24.17 -26.52 7.38
CA LEU A 254 -23.96 -27.89 6.92
C LEU A 254 -25.30 -28.55 6.64
N HIS A 255 -25.51 -28.97 5.40
CA HIS A 255 -26.70 -29.72 4.95
C HIS A 255 -26.38 -31.20 4.99
N MET A 256 -27.24 -31.95 5.64
CA MET A 256 -27.10 -33.41 5.83
C MET A 256 -27.92 -34.15 4.81
N VAL A 257 -27.28 -35.01 4.03
CA VAL A 257 -27.88 -35.74 2.93
C VAL A 257 -27.59 -37.25 3.06
N GLU A 258 -28.54 -38.07 2.76
CA GLU A 258 -28.45 -39.53 2.82
C GLU A 258 -28.26 -40.11 1.42
N PHE A 259 -27.26 -40.99 1.28
CA PHE A 259 -26.95 -41.69 0.03
C PHE A 259 -27.23 -43.20 0.24
N PRO A 260 -28.26 -43.78 -0.36
CA PRO A 260 -28.57 -45.22 -0.25
C PRO A 260 -27.48 -46.08 -0.86
N ILE A 261 -27.06 -47.13 -0.19
CA ILE A 261 -26.07 -48.10 -0.67
C ILE A 261 -26.73 -49.05 -1.66
N VAL A 262 -26.08 -49.32 -2.79
CA VAL A 262 -26.46 -50.35 -3.73
C VAL A 262 -26.08 -51.72 -3.13
N ASP A 263 -27.04 -52.65 -3.05
CA ASP A 263 -26.86 -53.98 -2.48
C ASP A 263 -26.22 -53.97 -1.07
N PRO A 264 -26.90 -53.39 -0.07
CA PRO A 264 -26.36 -53.34 1.30
C PRO A 264 -26.21 -54.76 1.88
N ALA A 265 -25.14 -54.97 2.69
CA ALA A 265 -24.96 -56.25 3.37
C ALA A 265 -26.11 -56.52 4.35
N PRO A 266 -26.51 -57.79 4.63
CA PRO A 266 -27.67 -58.14 5.47
C PRO A 266 -27.69 -57.50 6.88
N HIS A 267 -26.55 -57.10 7.41
CA HIS A 267 -26.41 -56.41 8.71
C HIS A 267 -25.53 -55.17 8.62
N GLY A 268 -25.28 -54.66 7.40
CA GLY A 268 -24.49 -53.44 7.19
C GLY A 268 -25.36 -52.18 7.15
N PRO A 269 -24.73 -51.03 7.04
CA PRO A 269 -25.45 -49.74 6.86
C PRO A 269 -26.24 -49.76 5.55
N LEU A 270 -27.46 -49.24 5.59
CA LEU A 270 -28.33 -49.11 4.41
C LEU A 270 -28.00 -47.87 3.58
N SER A 271 -27.34 -46.91 4.16
CA SER A 271 -26.99 -45.62 3.54
C SER A 271 -25.71 -45.04 4.15
N VAL A 272 -25.15 -44.07 3.43
CA VAL A 272 -24.05 -43.25 3.92
C VAL A 272 -24.56 -41.81 4.07
N ARG A 273 -24.32 -41.24 5.25
CA ARG A 273 -24.66 -39.83 5.54
C ARG A 273 -23.52 -38.94 5.18
N VAL A 274 -23.80 -37.84 4.50
CA VAL A 274 -22.82 -36.82 4.08
C VAL A 274 -23.28 -35.46 4.54
N GLU A 275 -22.32 -34.59 4.86
CA GLU A 275 -22.54 -33.21 5.22
C GLU A 275 -21.82 -32.29 4.21
N THR A 276 -22.56 -31.33 3.64
CA THR A 276 -22.00 -30.36 2.69
C THR A 276 -22.44 -28.93 3.01
N THR A 277 -21.53 -27.98 2.81
CA THR A 277 -21.85 -26.54 2.86
C THR A 277 -22.34 -26.01 1.50
N ARG A 278 -22.20 -26.81 0.44
CA ARG A 278 -22.46 -26.42 -0.96
C ARG A 278 -23.40 -27.41 -1.68
N PRO A 279 -24.66 -27.52 -1.27
CA PRO A 279 -25.60 -28.47 -1.90
C PRO A 279 -25.80 -28.21 -3.39
N GLU A 280 -25.56 -26.98 -3.90
CA GLU A 280 -25.65 -26.64 -5.31
C GLU A 280 -24.65 -27.37 -6.21
N THR A 281 -23.53 -27.84 -5.69
CA THR A 281 -22.51 -28.56 -6.48
C THR A 281 -22.72 -30.06 -6.53
N MET A 282 -23.67 -30.60 -5.76
CA MET A 282 -23.96 -32.04 -5.71
C MET A 282 -24.30 -32.67 -7.07
N LEU A 283 -24.83 -31.88 -8.03
CA LEU A 283 -25.08 -32.38 -9.39
C LEU A 283 -23.82 -32.91 -10.08
N GLY A 284 -22.62 -32.47 -9.61
CA GLY A 284 -21.31 -32.88 -10.11
C GLY A 284 -20.65 -33.98 -9.29
N ASP A 285 -21.32 -34.56 -8.26
CA ASP A 285 -20.71 -35.58 -7.41
C ASP A 285 -20.40 -36.85 -8.22
N VAL A 286 -19.17 -37.32 -8.15
CA VAL A 286 -18.68 -38.47 -8.93
C VAL A 286 -18.28 -39.65 -8.08
N ALA A 287 -18.07 -39.47 -6.80
CA ALA A 287 -17.72 -40.48 -5.83
C ALA A 287 -18.12 -40.05 -4.42
N LEU A 288 -18.10 -40.97 -3.48
CA LEU A 288 -18.23 -40.73 -2.08
C LEU A 288 -16.95 -41.22 -1.38
N ALA A 289 -16.24 -40.31 -0.70
CA ALA A 289 -15.02 -40.65 0.03
C ALA A 289 -15.33 -41.00 1.48
N ILE A 290 -14.67 -42.05 1.99
CA ILE A 290 -14.69 -42.45 3.38
C ILE A 290 -13.25 -42.63 3.87
N CYS A 291 -13.04 -42.46 5.20
CA CYS A 291 -11.76 -42.73 5.80
C CYS A 291 -11.59 -44.22 6.07
N SER A 292 -10.43 -44.81 5.75
CA SER A 292 -10.13 -46.23 5.99
C SER A 292 -10.15 -46.59 7.49
N ARG A 293 -9.96 -45.60 8.37
CA ARG A 293 -9.92 -45.73 9.82
C ARG A 293 -11.27 -45.53 10.49
N ASP A 294 -12.34 -45.29 9.71
CA ASP A 294 -13.68 -45.07 10.25
C ASP A 294 -14.46 -46.39 10.31
N ASP A 295 -14.60 -46.94 11.52
CA ASP A 295 -15.30 -48.21 11.74
C ASP A 295 -16.77 -48.20 11.31
N ARG A 296 -17.41 -47.02 11.20
CA ARG A 296 -18.81 -46.88 10.76
C ARG A 296 -19.03 -47.36 9.33
N TYR A 297 -18.01 -47.26 8.48
CA TYR A 297 -18.07 -47.53 7.05
C TYR A 297 -17.16 -48.69 6.61
N LYS A 298 -16.70 -49.50 7.53
CA LYS A 298 -15.84 -50.62 7.25
C LYS A 298 -16.49 -51.63 6.31
N GLY A 299 -15.77 -52.03 5.27
CA GLY A 299 -16.27 -52.97 4.24
C GLY A 299 -17.17 -52.34 3.17
N LEU A 300 -17.23 -51.04 3.05
CA LEU A 300 -17.93 -50.34 1.99
C LEU A 300 -17.01 -49.95 0.79
N GLU A 301 -15.72 -50.21 0.90
CA GLU A 301 -14.79 -49.92 -0.21
C GLU A 301 -15.19 -50.70 -1.48
N GLY A 302 -15.22 -50.00 -2.61
CA GLY A 302 -15.60 -50.58 -3.91
C GLY A 302 -17.10 -50.85 -4.09
N LYS A 303 -17.94 -50.56 -3.08
CA LYS A 303 -19.39 -50.52 -3.26
C LYS A 303 -19.83 -49.22 -3.88
N TYR A 304 -21.12 -49.15 -4.23
CA TYR A 304 -21.74 -48.02 -4.85
C TYR A 304 -22.85 -47.45 -3.99
N VAL A 305 -23.10 -46.17 -4.10
CA VAL A 305 -24.31 -45.50 -3.56
C VAL A 305 -25.12 -44.91 -4.71
N VAL A 306 -26.43 -44.81 -4.51
CA VAL A 306 -27.32 -44.14 -5.45
C VAL A 306 -27.31 -42.64 -5.14
N HIS A 307 -27.02 -41.83 -6.13
CA HIS A 307 -27.06 -40.37 -5.99
C HIS A 307 -28.52 -39.91 -5.83
N PRO A 308 -28.90 -39.19 -4.74
CA PRO A 308 -30.30 -38.96 -4.37
C PRO A 308 -31.10 -38.08 -5.34
N LEU A 309 -30.42 -37.27 -6.16
CA LEU A 309 -31.07 -36.39 -7.16
C LEU A 309 -30.99 -36.95 -8.57
N LEU A 310 -29.91 -37.62 -8.93
CA LEU A 310 -29.61 -38.03 -10.29
C LEU A 310 -29.91 -39.50 -10.56
N ALA A 311 -30.26 -40.26 -9.52
CA ALA A 311 -30.54 -41.71 -9.57
C ALA A 311 -29.40 -42.51 -10.26
N ARG A 312 -28.19 -42.01 -10.32
CA ARG A 312 -27.02 -42.70 -10.84
C ARG A 312 -26.21 -43.33 -9.72
N GLU A 313 -25.54 -44.42 -10.01
CA GLU A 313 -24.62 -45.06 -9.08
C GLU A 313 -23.27 -44.36 -9.12
N ILE A 314 -22.72 -44.06 -7.94
CA ILE A 314 -21.37 -43.49 -7.75
C ILE A 314 -20.57 -44.37 -6.78
N PRO A 315 -19.26 -44.59 -7.02
CA PRO A 315 -18.44 -45.46 -6.20
C PRO A 315 -18.14 -44.87 -4.80
N ILE A 316 -17.97 -45.74 -3.83
CA ILE A 316 -17.40 -45.42 -2.54
C ILE A 316 -15.87 -45.69 -2.62
N ILE A 317 -15.04 -44.67 -2.30
CA ILE A 317 -13.61 -44.75 -2.32
C ILE A 317 -13.02 -44.48 -0.93
N HIS A 318 -11.83 -45.02 -0.66
CA HIS A 318 -11.04 -44.65 0.52
C HIS A 318 -10.05 -43.53 0.15
N ASP A 319 -10.10 -42.40 0.89
CA ASP A 319 -9.10 -41.34 0.78
C ASP A 319 -8.87 -40.70 2.15
N ASP A 320 -7.79 -41.13 2.81
CA ASP A 320 -7.42 -40.69 4.15
C ASP A 320 -6.78 -39.30 4.19
N ASP A 321 -6.37 -38.77 3.02
CA ASP A 321 -5.86 -37.40 2.88
C ASP A 321 -7.01 -36.39 2.84
N LEU A 322 -8.15 -36.79 2.25
CA LEU A 322 -9.31 -35.91 2.12
C LEU A 322 -10.24 -35.99 3.33
N VAL A 323 -10.50 -37.21 3.85
CA VAL A 323 -11.54 -37.45 4.87
C VAL A 323 -10.92 -37.82 6.20
N ASN A 324 -11.17 -36.99 7.23
CA ASN A 324 -10.83 -37.31 8.63
C ASN A 324 -12.05 -38.00 9.31
N PRO A 325 -11.89 -39.13 10.02
CA PRO A 325 -12.98 -39.83 10.71
C PRO A 325 -13.70 -38.95 11.75
N GLU A 326 -13.06 -37.90 12.28
CA GLU A 326 -13.69 -36.98 13.23
C GLU A 326 -14.74 -36.09 12.54
N PHE A 327 -14.59 -35.78 11.26
CA PHE A 327 -15.50 -34.94 10.46
C PHE A 327 -16.49 -35.74 9.63
N GLY A 328 -16.29 -37.05 9.45
CA GLY A 328 -17.24 -37.94 8.80
C GLY A 328 -16.87 -38.32 7.36
N THR A 329 -17.84 -38.27 6.45
CA THR A 329 -17.71 -38.62 5.02
C THR A 329 -17.73 -37.39 4.14
N GLY A 330 -17.15 -37.49 2.93
CA GLY A 330 -17.16 -36.43 1.94
C GLY A 330 -17.75 -36.89 0.60
N VAL A 331 -18.49 -36.02 -0.07
CA VAL A 331 -18.79 -36.16 -1.51
C VAL A 331 -17.70 -35.54 -2.33
N ILE A 332 -17.38 -36.10 -3.47
CA ILE A 332 -16.33 -35.67 -4.37
C ILE A 332 -16.92 -34.92 -5.57
N THR A 333 -16.77 -33.58 -5.57
CA THR A 333 -17.20 -32.68 -6.65
C THR A 333 -15.97 -32.02 -7.32
N PRO A 334 -15.20 -32.72 -8.14
CA PRO A 334 -13.86 -32.29 -8.58
C PRO A 334 -13.82 -30.98 -9.39
N ALA A 335 -14.93 -30.62 -10.00
CA ALA A 335 -14.97 -29.42 -10.84
C ALA A 335 -15.06 -28.11 -10.02
N HIS A 336 -15.39 -28.20 -8.71
CA HIS A 336 -15.76 -27.03 -7.89
C HIS A 336 -15.10 -27.02 -6.51
N ASP A 337 -14.16 -27.92 -6.26
CA ASP A 337 -13.35 -27.96 -5.03
C ASP A 337 -11.94 -28.47 -5.35
N GLU A 338 -10.91 -27.80 -4.80
CA GLU A 338 -9.51 -28.10 -5.08
C GLU A 338 -9.08 -29.43 -4.46
N ASN A 339 -9.53 -29.72 -3.23
CA ASN A 339 -9.21 -30.97 -2.56
C ASN A 339 -9.88 -32.17 -3.24
N ASP A 340 -11.15 -31.97 -3.66
CA ASP A 340 -11.89 -32.98 -4.41
C ASP A 340 -11.26 -33.24 -5.80
N TYR A 341 -10.73 -32.19 -6.43
CA TYR A 341 -9.99 -32.33 -7.69
C TYR A 341 -8.70 -33.14 -7.52
N ALA A 342 -7.93 -32.86 -6.47
CA ALA A 342 -6.73 -33.62 -6.17
C ALA A 342 -7.05 -35.09 -5.85
N CYS A 343 -8.14 -35.35 -5.10
CA CYS A 343 -8.67 -36.69 -4.87
C CYS A 343 -9.08 -37.39 -6.18
N ALA A 344 -9.81 -36.70 -7.04
CA ALA A 344 -10.22 -37.23 -8.33
C ALA A 344 -9.04 -37.61 -9.22
N GLN A 345 -7.95 -36.82 -9.19
CA GLN A 345 -6.70 -37.17 -9.91
C GLN A 345 -6.04 -38.42 -9.35
N ARG A 346 -5.98 -38.60 -8.01
CA ARG A 346 -5.41 -39.79 -7.37
C ARG A 346 -6.17 -41.05 -7.73
N HIS A 347 -7.49 -40.94 -7.81
CA HIS A 347 -8.39 -42.09 -8.04
C HIS A 347 -8.87 -42.25 -9.50
N GLY A 348 -8.41 -41.39 -10.43
CA GLY A 348 -8.81 -41.44 -11.84
C GLY A 348 -10.31 -41.20 -12.07
N LEU A 349 -10.95 -40.36 -11.23
CA LEU A 349 -12.38 -40.04 -11.31
C LEU A 349 -12.69 -39.02 -12.41
N LEU A 350 -13.92 -39.08 -12.91
CA LEU A 350 -14.40 -38.11 -13.87
C LEU A 350 -14.54 -36.73 -13.24
N VAL A 351 -14.37 -35.70 -14.06
CA VAL A 351 -14.62 -34.31 -13.67
C VAL A 351 -15.87 -33.83 -14.38
N VAL A 352 -16.90 -33.53 -13.61
CA VAL A 352 -18.22 -33.11 -14.13
C VAL A 352 -18.48 -31.65 -13.74
N PRO A 353 -18.32 -30.68 -14.66
CA PRO A 353 -18.62 -29.29 -14.36
C PRO A 353 -20.15 -29.08 -14.21
N VAL A 354 -20.51 -28.38 -13.12
CA VAL A 354 -21.91 -27.99 -12.86
C VAL A 354 -22.20 -26.58 -13.33
N PHE A 355 -21.24 -25.65 -13.07
CA PHE A 355 -21.41 -24.24 -13.40
C PHE A 355 -20.48 -23.80 -14.51
N GLY A 356 -21.02 -22.97 -15.40
CA GLY A 356 -20.24 -22.24 -16.40
C GLY A 356 -19.71 -20.91 -15.89
N PRO A 357 -18.97 -20.16 -16.73
CA PRO A 357 -18.32 -18.91 -16.33
C PRO A 357 -19.25 -17.85 -15.74
N ALA A 358 -20.51 -17.82 -16.14
CA ALA A 358 -21.52 -16.90 -15.59
C ALA A 358 -22.13 -17.37 -14.25
N GLY A 359 -21.69 -18.52 -13.71
CA GLY A 359 -22.25 -19.11 -12.50
C GLY A 359 -23.66 -19.66 -12.68
N THR A 360 -24.01 -20.07 -13.91
CA THR A 360 -25.22 -20.77 -14.25
C THR A 360 -24.92 -22.22 -14.56
N VAL A 361 -25.87 -23.10 -14.27
CA VAL A 361 -25.77 -24.55 -14.57
C VAL A 361 -25.55 -24.73 -16.06
N VAL A 362 -24.53 -25.51 -16.42
CA VAL A 362 -24.18 -25.83 -17.81
C VAL A 362 -25.25 -26.70 -18.51
N ASP A 363 -25.24 -26.69 -19.83
CA ASP A 363 -26.09 -27.56 -20.64
C ASP A 363 -25.55 -29.00 -20.56
N ASN A 364 -26.16 -29.80 -19.66
CA ASN A 364 -25.83 -31.19 -19.46
C ASN A 364 -27.14 -31.99 -19.29
N PRO A 365 -27.39 -33.00 -20.14
CA PRO A 365 -28.62 -33.76 -20.09
C PRO A 365 -28.93 -34.46 -18.77
N HIS A 366 -27.89 -34.77 -17.97
CA HIS A 366 -28.04 -35.46 -16.68
C HIS A 366 -28.70 -34.61 -15.59
N PHE A 367 -28.75 -33.29 -15.78
CA PHE A 367 -29.38 -32.35 -14.83
C PHE A 367 -30.20 -31.27 -15.53
N SER A 368 -30.99 -31.72 -16.53
CA SER A 368 -31.85 -30.89 -17.40
C SER A 368 -32.74 -29.88 -16.64
N ASP A 369 -33.30 -30.31 -15.47
CA ASP A 369 -34.19 -29.46 -14.66
C ASP A 369 -33.50 -28.26 -14.00
N TYR A 370 -32.18 -28.23 -14.03
CA TYR A 370 -31.37 -27.21 -13.43
C TYR A 370 -30.69 -26.29 -14.46
N ILE A 371 -30.62 -26.67 -15.74
CA ILE A 371 -29.92 -25.91 -16.80
C ILE A 371 -30.28 -24.43 -16.76
N GLY A 372 -29.25 -23.57 -16.84
CA GLY A 372 -29.40 -22.13 -16.90
C GLY A 372 -29.75 -21.45 -15.56
N LYS A 373 -30.07 -22.21 -14.50
CA LYS A 373 -30.30 -21.62 -13.18
C LYS A 373 -28.98 -21.11 -12.58
N SER A 374 -29.06 -20.00 -11.86
CA SER A 374 -27.91 -19.47 -11.11
C SER A 374 -27.54 -20.41 -9.94
N ARG A 375 -26.30 -20.32 -9.47
CA ARG A 375 -25.79 -21.07 -8.29
C ARG A 375 -26.76 -21.03 -7.11
N TRP A 376 -27.34 -19.87 -6.83
CA TRP A 376 -28.21 -19.64 -5.69
C TRP A 376 -29.65 -20.15 -5.91
N GLU A 377 -30.12 -20.15 -7.11
CA GLU A 377 -31.39 -20.80 -7.48
C GLU A 377 -31.24 -22.31 -7.45
N THR A 378 -30.13 -22.84 -7.94
CA THR A 378 -29.77 -24.25 -7.90
C THR A 378 -29.67 -24.74 -6.46
N ARG A 379 -29.02 -24.03 -5.54
CA ARG A 379 -28.96 -24.35 -4.12
C ARG A 379 -30.36 -24.54 -3.52
N ARG A 380 -31.27 -23.59 -3.76
CA ARG A 380 -32.62 -23.66 -3.23
C ARG A 380 -33.41 -24.84 -3.83
N LYS A 381 -33.26 -25.05 -5.13
CA LYS A 381 -33.96 -26.16 -5.82
C LYS A 381 -33.43 -27.52 -5.35
N VAL A 382 -32.12 -27.72 -5.28
CA VAL A 382 -31.48 -28.93 -4.79
C VAL A 382 -31.98 -29.29 -3.38
N ILE A 383 -32.01 -28.33 -2.46
CA ILE A 383 -32.52 -28.56 -1.10
C ILE A 383 -34.02 -28.94 -1.12
N SER A 384 -34.83 -28.33 -2.02
CA SER A 384 -36.24 -28.71 -2.19
C SER A 384 -36.39 -30.14 -2.68
N ASP A 385 -35.69 -30.47 -3.76
CA ASP A 385 -35.77 -31.77 -4.40
C ASP A 385 -35.24 -32.89 -3.46
N LEU A 386 -34.21 -32.64 -2.66
CA LEU A 386 -33.75 -33.58 -1.62
C LEU A 386 -34.77 -33.82 -0.52
N LYS A 387 -35.60 -32.82 -0.19
CA LYS A 387 -36.71 -32.99 0.76
C LYS A 387 -37.84 -33.83 0.15
N ASP A 388 -38.13 -33.60 -1.12
CA ASP A 388 -39.18 -34.35 -1.85
C ASP A 388 -38.79 -35.81 -2.00
N THR A 389 -37.50 -36.13 -2.15
CA THR A 389 -36.99 -37.52 -2.18
C THR A 389 -36.74 -38.11 -0.79
N SER A 390 -37.01 -37.38 0.27
CA SER A 390 -36.74 -37.78 1.66
C SER A 390 -35.24 -38.04 1.99
N ALA A 391 -34.35 -37.65 1.11
CA ALA A 391 -32.89 -37.78 1.31
C ALA A 391 -32.30 -36.66 2.17
N TYR A 392 -33.05 -35.58 2.42
CA TYR A 392 -32.60 -34.46 3.25
C TYR A 392 -32.84 -34.73 4.73
N LEU A 393 -31.77 -34.92 5.50
CA LEU A 393 -31.87 -35.23 6.93
C LEU A 393 -31.94 -33.98 7.84
N GLY A 394 -31.77 -32.77 7.24
CA GLY A 394 -31.78 -31.50 7.96
C GLY A 394 -30.50 -30.67 7.75
N SER A 395 -30.33 -29.65 8.59
CA SER A 395 -29.14 -28.81 8.56
C SER A 395 -28.72 -28.43 9.98
N ARG A 396 -27.43 -28.18 10.16
CA ARG A 396 -26.86 -27.64 11.40
C ARG A 396 -25.92 -26.50 11.08
N ASP A 397 -25.69 -25.63 12.06
CA ASP A 397 -24.72 -24.56 11.91
C ASP A 397 -23.28 -25.13 11.90
N ALA A 398 -22.45 -24.65 11.00
CA ALA A 398 -21.03 -24.96 11.01
C ALA A 398 -20.35 -24.19 12.15
N GLU A 399 -19.49 -24.83 12.93
CA GLU A 399 -18.81 -24.17 14.05
C GLU A 399 -17.94 -23.00 13.59
N THR A 400 -17.15 -23.25 12.55
CA THR A 400 -16.37 -22.22 11.85
C THR A 400 -16.32 -22.54 10.37
N SER A 401 -16.54 -21.53 9.54
CA SER A 401 -16.29 -21.65 8.09
C SER A 401 -15.75 -20.34 7.54
N VAL A 402 -15.12 -20.39 6.37
CA VAL A 402 -14.57 -19.20 5.70
C VAL A 402 -15.22 -19.08 4.33
N VAL A 403 -15.81 -17.92 4.07
CA VAL A 403 -16.39 -17.58 2.76
C VAL A 403 -15.42 -16.69 2.00
N SER A 404 -14.95 -17.17 0.84
CA SER A 404 -14.07 -16.41 -0.05
C SER A 404 -14.90 -15.47 -0.92
N LYS A 405 -14.66 -14.16 -0.79
CA LYS A 405 -15.41 -13.11 -1.48
C LYS A 405 -14.49 -12.24 -2.33
N CYS A 406 -14.86 -11.96 -3.55
CA CYS A 406 -14.14 -11.02 -4.41
C CYS A 406 -14.25 -9.60 -3.85
N SER A 407 -13.12 -8.97 -3.50
CA SER A 407 -13.09 -7.60 -2.98
C SER A 407 -13.53 -6.54 -4.00
N ARG A 408 -13.53 -6.88 -5.30
CA ARG A 408 -13.86 -5.98 -6.41
C ARG A 408 -15.34 -6.00 -6.78
N SER A 409 -15.87 -7.21 -7.06
CA SER A 409 -17.29 -7.39 -7.44
C SER A 409 -18.20 -7.56 -6.23
N GLY A 410 -17.68 -8.07 -5.11
CA GLY A 410 -18.47 -8.52 -3.98
C GLY A 410 -19.09 -9.91 -4.18
N ASP A 411 -18.77 -10.60 -5.29
CA ASP A 411 -19.23 -11.96 -5.58
C ASP A 411 -18.51 -13.00 -4.71
N ILE A 412 -19.15 -14.13 -4.48
CA ILE A 412 -18.54 -15.28 -3.82
C ILE A 412 -17.71 -16.04 -4.84
N ILE A 413 -16.46 -16.28 -4.52
CA ILE A 413 -15.52 -17.00 -5.36
C ILE A 413 -16.02 -18.42 -5.63
N GLU A 414 -15.95 -18.82 -6.89
CA GLU A 414 -16.23 -20.17 -7.34
C GLU A 414 -14.92 -20.83 -7.78
N PRO A 415 -14.46 -21.90 -7.14
CA PRO A 415 -13.38 -22.72 -7.68
C PRO A 415 -13.83 -23.35 -8.99
N MET A 416 -13.07 -23.14 -10.08
CA MET A 416 -13.43 -23.66 -11.42
C MET A 416 -12.18 -24.14 -12.16
N LEU A 417 -12.34 -25.24 -12.89
CA LEU A 417 -11.32 -25.71 -13.82
C LEU A 417 -11.39 -24.92 -15.13
N MET A 418 -10.39 -24.09 -15.36
CA MET A 418 -10.34 -23.20 -16.53
C MET A 418 -8.98 -23.27 -17.22
N PRO A 419 -8.94 -23.30 -18.58
CA PRO A 419 -7.68 -23.16 -19.30
C PRO A 419 -7.14 -21.75 -19.15
N GLN A 420 -5.91 -21.63 -18.65
CA GLN A 420 -5.25 -20.36 -18.36
C GLN A 420 -3.79 -20.39 -18.83
N TRP A 421 -3.18 -19.21 -18.96
CA TRP A 421 -1.75 -19.04 -19.20
C TRP A 421 -1.01 -18.93 -17.86
N TYR A 422 0.05 -19.71 -17.71
CA TYR A 422 0.88 -19.79 -16.52
C TYR A 422 2.33 -19.47 -16.82
N LEU A 423 2.98 -18.76 -15.91
CA LEU A 423 4.43 -18.54 -15.89
C LEU A 423 5.06 -19.47 -14.85
N ARG A 424 6.03 -20.27 -15.24
CA ARG A 424 6.85 -21.07 -14.33
C ARG A 424 7.74 -20.17 -13.50
N CYS A 425 7.54 -20.16 -12.18
CA CYS A 425 8.20 -19.23 -11.29
C CYS A 425 9.36 -19.84 -10.49
N SER A 426 9.47 -21.14 -10.36
CA SER A 426 10.37 -21.85 -9.43
C SER A 426 11.83 -21.37 -9.49
N GLU A 427 12.46 -21.37 -10.66
CA GLU A 427 13.86 -20.96 -10.82
C GLU A 427 14.06 -19.45 -10.64
N MET A 428 13.09 -18.63 -11.10
CA MET A 428 13.13 -17.19 -10.89
C MET A 428 12.96 -16.83 -9.41
N ALA A 429 12.09 -17.55 -8.70
CA ALA A 429 11.86 -17.37 -7.27
C ALA A 429 13.09 -17.73 -6.45
N LYS A 430 13.72 -18.84 -6.77
CA LYS A 430 15.01 -19.25 -6.17
C LYS A 430 16.09 -18.20 -6.39
N THR A 431 16.21 -17.69 -7.61
CA THR A 431 17.18 -16.62 -7.93
C THR A 431 16.88 -15.36 -7.13
N ALA A 432 15.60 -14.96 -7.01
CA ALA A 432 15.19 -13.79 -6.25
C ALA A 432 15.47 -13.95 -4.74
N ASP A 433 15.27 -15.15 -4.18
CA ASP A 433 15.60 -15.44 -2.78
C ASP A 433 17.11 -15.42 -2.56
N ASP A 434 17.89 -16.03 -3.43
CA ASP A 434 19.37 -16.03 -3.40
C ASP A 434 19.94 -14.60 -3.36
N LEU A 435 19.36 -13.65 -4.11
CA LEU A 435 19.79 -12.25 -4.10
C LEU A 435 19.65 -11.60 -2.71
N VAL A 436 18.60 -11.91 -2.00
CA VAL A 436 18.37 -11.41 -0.64
C VAL A 436 19.26 -12.16 0.37
N GLN A 437 19.38 -13.47 0.27
CA GLN A 437 20.23 -14.30 1.13
C GLN A 437 21.70 -13.89 1.06
N ARG A 438 22.21 -13.59 -0.13
CA ARG A 438 23.59 -13.15 -0.38
C ARG A 438 23.83 -11.67 -0.08
N GLY A 439 22.77 -10.90 0.23
CA GLY A 439 22.86 -9.48 0.55
C GLY A 439 23.02 -8.56 -0.69
N ASN A 440 22.80 -9.06 -1.91
CA ASN A 440 22.75 -8.25 -3.13
C ASN A 440 21.53 -7.33 -3.13
N VAL A 441 20.43 -7.78 -2.50
CA VAL A 441 19.23 -7.00 -2.23
C VAL A 441 19.00 -6.94 -0.73
N SER A 442 18.91 -5.74 -0.18
CA SER A 442 18.68 -5.51 1.25
C SER A 442 17.20 -5.21 1.51
N LEU A 443 16.54 -5.98 2.38
CA LEU A 443 15.17 -5.71 2.83
C LEU A 443 15.17 -4.96 4.17
N ILE A 444 14.47 -3.85 4.22
CA ILE A 444 14.29 -3.03 5.43
C ILE A 444 12.80 -2.92 5.75
N PRO A 445 12.32 -3.37 6.92
CA PRO A 445 13.07 -3.96 8.03
C PRO A 445 13.49 -5.42 7.77
N LYS A 446 14.61 -5.84 8.35
CA LYS A 446 15.19 -7.19 8.17
C LYS A 446 14.21 -8.34 8.49
N ARG A 447 13.25 -8.13 9.37
CA ARG A 447 12.23 -9.16 9.70
C ARG A 447 11.45 -9.64 8.47
N GLN A 448 11.35 -8.84 7.42
CA GLN A 448 10.65 -9.21 6.17
C GLN A 448 11.40 -10.26 5.36
N GLN A 449 12.67 -10.52 5.65
CA GLN A 449 13.45 -11.57 4.99
C GLN A 449 12.87 -12.97 5.24
N ALA A 450 12.34 -13.23 6.44
CA ALA A 450 11.70 -14.51 6.75
C ALA A 450 10.41 -14.70 5.92
N THR A 451 9.57 -13.66 5.82
CA THR A 451 8.36 -13.67 5.00
C THR A 451 8.70 -13.83 3.52
N TRP A 452 9.73 -13.13 3.05
CA TRP A 452 10.25 -13.24 1.68
C TRP A 452 10.66 -14.67 1.34
N HIS A 453 11.49 -15.27 2.19
CA HIS A 453 11.99 -16.63 2.01
C HIS A 453 10.85 -17.66 1.99
N SER A 454 9.94 -17.63 2.97
CA SER A 454 8.81 -18.55 3.04
C SER A 454 7.96 -18.53 1.77
N TRP A 455 7.63 -17.35 1.27
CA TRP A 455 6.77 -17.21 0.08
C TRP A 455 7.44 -17.65 -1.22
N LEU A 456 8.74 -17.41 -1.37
CA LEU A 456 9.47 -17.78 -2.58
C LEU A 456 9.83 -19.27 -2.61
N THR A 457 9.97 -19.91 -1.46
CA THR A 457 10.22 -21.34 -1.35
C THR A 457 9.00 -22.18 -1.75
N GLU A 458 7.79 -21.69 -1.43
CA GLU A 458 6.51 -22.35 -1.68
C GLU A 458 5.77 -21.76 -2.91
N THR A 459 6.48 -21.02 -3.77
CA THR A 459 5.85 -20.33 -4.90
C THR A 459 5.37 -21.32 -5.96
N GLU A 460 4.08 -21.26 -6.26
CA GLU A 460 3.44 -21.92 -7.38
C GLU A 460 3.61 -21.16 -8.70
N ASP A 461 3.28 -21.83 -9.83
CA ASP A 461 3.26 -21.17 -11.13
C ASP A 461 2.20 -20.07 -11.17
N TRP A 462 2.58 -18.91 -11.67
CA TRP A 462 1.73 -17.74 -11.69
C TRP A 462 0.75 -17.74 -12.86
N CYS A 463 -0.55 -17.72 -12.57
CA CYS A 463 -1.60 -17.50 -13.57
C CYS A 463 -1.56 -16.04 -14.05
N VAL A 464 -1.15 -15.83 -15.31
CA VAL A 464 -0.95 -14.49 -15.89
C VAL A 464 -2.11 -14.01 -16.77
N SER A 465 -3.09 -14.85 -17.10
CA SER A 465 -4.27 -14.48 -17.92
C SER A 465 -5.42 -13.97 -17.06
N ARG A 466 -6.17 -13.02 -17.61
CA ARG A 466 -7.41 -12.45 -17.02
C ARG A 466 -8.43 -12.23 -18.14
N GLN A 467 -9.69 -12.63 -17.93
CA GLN A 467 -10.79 -12.50 -18.88
C GLN A 467 -11.43 -11.10 -18.79
N LEU A 468 -10.58 -10.08 -18.91
CA LEU A 468 -10.95 -8.68 -18.91
C LEU A 468 -10.87 -8.09 -20.32
N TRP A 469 -11.49 -6.95 -20.53
CA TRP A 469 -11.34 -6.19 -21.78
C TRP A 469 -10.24 -5.11 -21.68
N TRP A 470 -10.02 -4.59 -20.47
CA TRP A 470 -9.05 -3.56 -20.18
C TRP A 470 -7.73 -4.15 -19.68
N GLY A 471 -6.66 -3.96 -20.43
CA GLY A 471 -5.31 -4.42 -20.10
C GLY A 471 -4.49 -4.74 -21.35
N HIS A 472 -3.28 -5.27 -21.13
CA HIS A 472 -2.41 -5.76 -22.20
C HIS A 472 -2.95 -7.07 -22.75
N ARG A 473 -3.46 -7.08 -23.97
CA ARG A 473 -3.95 -8.28 -24.61
C ARG A 473 -2.81 -9.29 -24.80
N ILE A 474 -3.07 -10.54 -24.44
CA ILE A 474 -2.08 -11.63 -24.55
C ILE A 474 -1.62 -11.77 -26.00
N PRO A 475 -0.29 -11.70 -26.28
CA PRO A 475 0.25 -11.75 -27.64
C PRO A 475 0.42 -13.20 -28.14
N VAL A 476 -0.62 -14.02 -27.97
CA VAL A 476 -0.69 -15.38 -28.45
C VAL A 476 -1.82 -15.53 -29.45
N TYR A 477 -1.56 -16.22 -30.50
CA TYR A 477 -2.49 -16.44 -31.60
C TYR A 477 -2.82 -17.91 -31.72
N HIS A 478 -4.08 -18.20 -31.83
CA HIS A 478 -4.64 -19.50 -32.14
C HIS A 478 -4.64 -19.65 -33.66
N VAL A 479 -3.80 -20.52 -34.18
CA VAL A 479 -3.65 -20.77 -35.63
C VAL A 479 -4.25 -22.12 -35.96
N ARG A 480 -5.29 -22.12 -36.77
CA ARG A 480 -5.99 -23.32 -37.21
C ARG A 480 -5.94 -23.44 -38.73
N TRP A 481 -5.68 -24.65 -39.21
CA TRP A 481 -5.91 -25.00 -40.60
C TRP A 481 -7.01 -26.04 -40.64
N GLU A 482 -8.09 -25.70 -41.39
CA GLU A 482 -9.21 -26.58 -41.62
C GLU A 482 -9.07 -27.15 -43.01
N GLY A 483 -9.03 -28.51 -43.17
CA GLY A 483 -8.84 -29.23 -44.43
C GLY A 483 -8.44 -30.67 -44.17
N SER A 484 -7.64 -31.22 -45.06
CA SER A 484 -7.15 -32.63 -44.95
C SER A 484 -6.30 -32.91 -43.72
N ILE A 485 -5.81 -31.84 -43.04
CA ILE A 485 -5.16 -31.90 -41.72
C ILE A 485 -5.80 -30.85 -40.82
N ALA A 486 -6.25 -31.28 -39.64
CA ALA A 486 -6.64 -30.37 -38.56
C ALA A 486 -5.39 -30.01 -37.76
N VAL A 487 -4.83 -28.83 -38.03
CA VAL A 487 -3.74 -28.28 -37.23
C VAL A 487 -4.33 -27.22 -36.30
N ASP A 488 -4.03 -27.36 -35.02
CA ASP A 488 -4.50 -26.48 -33.93
C ASP A 488 -3.31 -26.09 -33.05
N LEU A 489 -2.77 -24.88 -33.26
CA LEU A 489 -1.57 -24.42 -32.59
C LEU A 489 -1.76 -23.06 -31.94
N TRP A 490 -1.23 -22.92 -30.72
CA TRP A 490 -1.03 -21.65 -30.05
C TRP A 490 0.37 -21.14 -30.27
N VAL A 491 0.53 -19.90 -30.71
CA VAL A 491 1.83 -19.31 -31.06
C VAL A 491 1.93 -17.87 -30.58
N ALA A 492 2.96 -17.57 -29.78
CA ALA A 492 3.26 -16.22 -29.37
C ALA A 492 3.94 -15.42 -30.51
N ALA A 493 3.38 -14.25 -30.84
CA ALA A 493 3.84 -13.42 -31.95
C ALA A 493 3.46 -11.96 -31.76
N THR A 494 4.11 -11.08 -32.51
CA THR A 494 3.82 -9.63 -32.52
C THR A 494 2.67 -9.24 -33.45
N SER A 495 2.38 -10.10 -34.43
CA SER A 495 1.30 -9.92 -35.43
C SER A 495 0.76 -11.26 -35.91
N GLU A 496 -0.40 -11.23 -36.60
CA GLU A 496 -1.01 -12.40 -37.21
C GLU A 496 -0.13 -13.05 -38.29
N GLU A 497 0.60 -12.21 -39.08
CA GLU A 497 1.51 -12.70 -40.11
C GLU A 497 2.68 -13.44 -39.48
N GLN A 498 3.28 -12.90 -38.40
CA GLN A 498 4.34 -13.56 -37.67
C GLN A 498 3.85 -14.85 -37.01
N ALA A 499 2.64 -14.86 -36.47
CA ALA A 499 2.03 -16.06 -35.88
C ALA A 499 1.88 -17.16 -36.88
N ARG A 500 1.36 -16.85 -38.08
CA ARG A 500 1.22 -17.77 -39.18
C ARG A 500 2.58 -18.34 -39.61
N ALA A 501 3.60 -17.49 -39.77
CA ALA A 501 4.95 -17.88 -40.14
C ALA A 501 5.59 -18.81 -39.09
N LYS A 502 5.48 -18.44 -37.79
CA LYS A 502 5.97 -19.27 -36.67
C LYS A 502 5.23 -20.64 -36.61
N ALA A 503 3.91 -20.63 -36.83
CA ALA A 503 3.12 -21.86 -36.83
C ALA A 503 3.53 -22.80 -37.98
N LEU A 504 3.71 -22.29 -39.21
CA LEU A 504 4.19 -23.05 -40.33
C LEU A 504 5.60 -23.68 -40.05
N ASN A 505 6.47 -22.93 -39.35
CA ASN A 505 7.78 -23.45 -38.99
C ASN A 505 7.73 -24.61 -37.98
N LYS A 506 6.69 -24.66 -37.13
CA LYS A 506 6.49 -25.74 -36.15
C LYS A 506 5.96 -27.04 -36.78
N LEU A 507 5.42 -26.98 -37.99
CA LEU A 507 4.91 -28.17 -38.69
C LEU A 507 6.05 -29.03 -39.21
N SER A 508 5.86 -30.36 -39.17
CA SER A 508 6.74 -31.33 -39.79
C SER A 508 6.76 -31.20 -41.34
N ALA A 509 7.75 -31.74 -41.97
CA ALA A 509 7.84 -31.71 -43.43
C ALA A 509 6.62 -32.37 -44.10
N GLY A 510 6.14 -33.52 -43.59
CA GLY A 510 4.95 -34.18 -44.07
C GLY A 510 3.66 -33.39 -43.92
N GLU A 511 3.49 -32.64 -42.82
CA GLU A 511 2.33 -31.73 -42.60
C GLU A 511 2.38 -30.53 -43.55
N LYS A 512 3.61 -29.99 -43.85
CA LYS A 512 3.79 -28.92 -44.84
C LYS A 512 3.44 -29.37 -46.25
N ASP A 513 3.91 -30.57 -46.63
CA ASP A 513 3.63 -31.16 -47.94
C ASP A 513 2.12 -31.43 -48.11
N LEU A 514 1.45 -31.88 -47.04
CA LEU A 514 0.05 -32.16 -47.06
C LEU A 514 -0.78 -30.88 -47.17
N LEU A 515 -0.39 -29.82 -46.44
CA LEU A 515 -0.96 -28.45 -46.55
C LEU A 515 -0.74 -27.86 -47.96
N ALA A 516 0.42 -28.09 -48.57
CA ALA A 516 0.72 -27.64 -49.93
C ALA A 516 -0.09 -28.40 -51.01
N SER A 517 -0.38 -29.69 -50.79
CA SER A 517 -1.16 -30.50 -51.70
C SER A 517 -2.66 -30.23 -51.65
N THR A 518 -3.13 -29.60 -50.59
CA THR A 518 -4.57 -29.21 -50.39
C THR A 518 -4.95 -27.86 -51.06
N THR A 519 -4.03 -27.20 -51.75
CA THR A 519 -4.22 -25.89 -52.38
C THR A 519 -5.20 -25.89 -53.57
N GLU A 520 -5.61 -27.01 -54.15
CA GLU A 520 -6.69 -27.07 -55.17
C GLU A 520 -8.12 -26.98 -54.57
N GLY A 521 -8.27 -27.08 -53.23
CA GLY A 521 -9.52 -26.93 -52.48
C GLY A 521 -9.48 -25.91 -51.34
N GLY A 522 -8.33 -25.22 -51.16
CA GLY A 522 -8.18 -24.13 -50.19
C GLY A 522 -8.26 -24.51 -48.70
N ALA A 523 -7.14 -24.98 -48.10
CA ALA A 523 -7.07 -25.04 -46.63
C ALA A 523 -7.29 -23.62 -46.05
N VAL A 524 -8.38 -23.42 -45.30
CA VAL A 524 -8.66 -22.13 -44.67
C VAL A 524 -7.81 -22.01 -43.41
N CYS A 525 -6.89 -21.01 -43.42
CA CYS A 525 -6.11 -20.68 -42.24
C CYS A 525 -6.80 -19.57 -41.44
N THR A 526 -7.27 -19.89 -40.28
CA THR A 526 -7.78 -18.89 -39.33
C THR A 526 -6.73 -18.58 -38.30
N VAL A 527 -6.48 -17.30 -38.08
CA VAL A 527 -5.54 -16.78 -37.04
C VAL A 527 -6.33 -15.86 -36.14
N THR A 528 -6.46 -16.22 -34.89
CA THR A 528 -7.23 -15.43 -33.91
C THR A 528 -6.36 -15.15 -32.68
N GLN A 529 -6.17 -13.87 -32.35
CA GLN A 529 -5.47 -13.51 -31.13
C GLN A 529 -6.30 -13.87 -29.90
N ASP A 530 -5.65 -14.39 -28.85
CA ASP A 530 -6.28 -14.64 -27.56
C ASP A 530 -7.02 -13.38 -27.05
N GLU A 531 -8.23 -13.56 -26.51
CA GLU A 531 -9.05 -12.44 -26.04
C GLU A 531 -8.69 -11.96 -24.64
N ASP A 532 -8.02 -12.81 -23.88
CA ASP A 532 -7.61 -12.51 -22.53
C ASP A 532 -6.54 -11.41 -22.49
N VAL A 533 -6.45 -10.72 -21.35
CA VAL A 533 -5.40 -9.75 -21.06
C VAL A 533 -4.47 -10.28 -19.98
N LEU A 534 -3.30 -9.69 -19.86
CA LEU A 534 -2.33 -10.03 -18.82
C LEU A 534 -2.76 -9.48 -17.45
N ASP A 535 -2.41 -10.21 -16.41
CA ASP A 535 -2.45 -9.71 -15.03
C ASP A 535 -1.66 -8.39 -14.93
N THR A 536 -2.24 -7.39 -14.28
CA THR A 536 -1.62 -6.08 -14.05
C THR A 536 -0.22 -6.19 -13.46
N TRP A 537 0.01 -7.16 -12.58
CA TRP A 537 1.31 -7.38 -11.97
C TRP A 537 2.40 -7.83 -12.96
N PHE A 538 2.04 -8.37 -14.12
CA PHE A 538 3.01 -8.72 -15.15
C PHE A 538 3.63 -7.45 -15.76
N SER A 539 2.82 -6.48 -16.15
CA SER A 539 3.29 -5.21 -16.67
C SER A 539 4.01 -4.38 -15.59
N SER A 540 3.44 -4.35 -14.37
CA SER A 540 4.03 -3.62 -13.24
C SER A 540 5.35 -4.25 -12.75
N GLY A 541 5.54 -5.56 -12.95
CA GLY A 541 6.78 -6.28 -12.68
C GLY A 541 7.95 -5.91 -13.58
N LEU A 542 7.69 -5.30 -14.75
CA LEU A 542 8.71 -4.88 -15.72
C LEU A 542 9.10 -3.39 -15.59
N LEU A 543 8.52 -2.65 -14.66
CA LEU A 543 8.73 -1.21 -14.50
C LEU A 543 10.20 -0.79 -14.30
N PRO A 544 11.04 -1.47 -13.52
CA PRO A 544 12.44 -1.11 -13.41
C PRO A 544 13.20 -1.19 -14.76
N LEU A 545 12.86 -2.15 -15.62
CA LEU A 545 13.42 -2.23 -16.97
C LEU A 545 12.99 -1.04 -17.83
N LEU A 546 11.72 -0.64 -17.74
CA LEU A 546 11.20 0.52 -18.46
C LEU A 546 11.88 1.81 -18.03
N ALA A 547 11.98 2.05 -16.71
CA ALA A 547 12.40 3.32 -16.16
C ALA A 547 13.92 3.53 -16.18
N PHE A 548 14.72 2.47 -16.02
CA PHE A 548 16.16 2.59 -15.76
C PHE A 548 17.07 1.87 -16.73
N ASN A 549 16.52 1.14 -17.71
CA ASN A 549 17.32 0.51 -18.73
C ASN A 549 17.59 1.49 -19.88
N HIS A 550 18.52 2.43 -19.67
CA HIS A 550 18.89 3.44 -20.65
C HIS A 550 20.02 3.03 -21.62
N ALA A 551 20.40 1.75 -21.66
CA ALA A 551 21.41 1.29 -22.60
C ALA A 551 20.89 1.38 -24.04
N SER A 552 21.27 2.47 -24.68
CA SER A 552 21.16 2.77 -26.12
C SER A 552 19.86 3.43 -26.63
N ASN A 553 20.03 4.66 -27.05
CA ASN A 553 19.09 5.50 -27.82
C ASN A 553 18.69 4.95 -29.21
N SER A 554 18.97 3.69 -29.56
CA SER A 554 18.74 3.25 -30.93
C SER A 554 18.14 1.87 -31.17
N LYS A 555 18.03 0.99 -30.17
CA LYS A 555 17.34 -0.32 -30.34
C LYS A 555 16.80 -0.87 -29.03
N MET A 556 15.71 -0.32 -28.52
CA MET A 556 14.91 -0.93 -27.47
C MET A 556 14.08 -2.13 -27.94
N SER A 557 14.44 -2.74 -29.06
CA SER A 557 13.78 -3.91 -29.63
C SER A 557 14.41 -5.24 -29.21
N SER A 558 15.46 -5.24 -28.37
CA SER A 558 16.00 -6.48 -27.86
C SER A 558 16.13 -6.43 -26.34
N LEU A 559 15.37 -7.27 -25.65
CA LEU A 559 15.63 -7.70 -24.28
C LEU A 559 16.90 -8.60 -24.28
N ASP A 560 17.95 -8.18 -25.00
CA ASP A 560 19.18 -8.92 -25.13
C ASP A 560 20.01 -8.70 -23.86
N PRO A 561 20.39 -9.76 -23.14
CA PRO A 561 21.23 -9.68 -21.96
C PRO A 561 22.52 -8.90 -22.20
N ASP A 562 23.12 -9.02 -23.38
CA ASP A 562 24.36 -8.34 -23.74
C ASP A 562 24.19 -6.83 -23.89
N THR A 563 23.01 -6.35 -24.27
CA THR A 563 22.70 -4.91 -24.31
C THR A 563 22.32 -4.36 -22.94
N CYS A 564 21.72 -5.17 -22.07
CA CYS A 564 21.43 -4.80 -20.68
C CYS A 564 22.71 -4.73 -19.82
N ALA A 565 23.69 -5.58 -20.10
CA ALA A 565 24.97 -5.68 -19.36
C ALA A 565 26.03 -4.63 -19.77
N GLN A 566 25.88 -3.94 -20.91
CA GLN A 566 26.87 -3.00 -21.44
C GLN A 566 26.75 -1.55 -20.90
N GLY A 567 25.84 -1.28 -19.96
CA GLY A 567 25.89 -0.06 -19.14
C GLY A 567 27.07 -0.10 -18.18
N PRO A 568 27.60 1.05 -17.70
CA PRO A 568 28.66 1.06 -16.72
C PRO A 568 28.24 0.22 -15.51
N SER A 569 29.18 -0.52 -14.93
CA SER A 569 29.09 -1.51 -13.84
C SER A 569 28.10 -1.12 -12.72
N LYS A 570 26.79 -1.16 -12.98
CA LYS A 570 25.74 -0.93 -11.97
C LYS A 570 25.46 -2.23 -11.24
N ALA A 571 25.47 -2.18 -9.92
CA ALA A 571 25.12 -3.32 -9.07
C ALA A 571 23.61 -3.65 -9.14
N SER A 572 22.78 -2.72 -9.62
CA SER A 572 21.33 -2.85 -9.78
C SER A 572 20.77 -1.82 -10.76
N LEU A 573 19.55 -2.03 -11.30
CA LEU A 573 18.88 -1.07 -12.18
C LEU A 573 18.57 0.25 -11.48
N SER A 574 18.11 0.19 -10.23
CA SER A 574 17.81 1.35 -9.38
C SER A 574 18.42 1.21 -7.99
N THR A 575 18.50 2.32 -7.25
CA THR A 575 19.13 2.33 -5.92
C THR A 575 18.16 1.82 -4.85
N VAL A 576 16.96 2.38 -4.78
CA VAL A 576 15.97 2.08 -3.73
C VAL A 576 14.60 1.86 -4.35
N LEU A 577 13.91 0.83 -3.87
CA LEU A 577 12.47 0.68 -4.00
C LEU A 577 11.83 0.91 -2.63
N GLU A 578 10.83 1.78 -2.53
CA GLU A 578 10.06 1.98 -1.31
C GLU A 578 8.60 1.70 -1.59
N THR A 579 7.95 0.88 -0.75
CA THR A 579 6.55 0.51 -0.91
C THR A 579 5.93 -0.04 0.37
N GLY A 580 4.60 -0.29 0.36
CA GLY A 580 3.89 -0.97 1.43
C GLY A 580 4.30 -2.44 1.57
N GLN A 581 4.35 -2.92 2.81
CA GLN A 581 4.71 -4.33 3.11
C GLN A 581 3.70 -5.35 2.57
N ASP A 582 2.46 -4.94 2.27
CA ASP A 582 1.38 -5.79 1.78
C ASP A 582 1.55 -6.24 0.33
N ILE A 583 2.39 -5.54 -0.46
CA ILE A 583 2.68 -5.88 -1.86
C ILE A 583 4.10 -6.41 -2.07
N ILE A 584 4.76 -6.88 -1.01
CA ILE A 584 6.11 -7.46 -1.10
C ILE A 584 6.15 -8.65 -2.07
N PHE A 585 5.19 -9.56 -2.00
CA PHE A 585 5.12 -10.71 -2.89
C PHE A 585 4.60 -10.32 -4.28
N PHE A 586 3.46 -9.64 -4.34
CA PHE A 586 2.77 -9.37 -5.61
C PHE A 586 3.52 -8.42 -6.52
N TRP A 587 4.31 -7.50 -5.97
CA TRP A 587 5.05 -6.54 -6.76
C TRP A 587 6.57 -6.67 -6.62
N VAL A 588 7.10 -6.62 -5.40
CA VAL A 588 8.56 -6.61 -5.19
C VAL A 588 9.19 -7.93 -5.67
N ALA A 589 8.63 -9.08 -5.28
CA ALA A 589 9.13 -10.38 -5.69
C ALA A 589 9.01 -10.57 -7.21
N ARG A 590 7.86 -10.20 -7.80
CA ARG A 590 7.63 -10.31 -9.25
C ARG A 590 8.55 -9.39 -10.06
N MET A 591 8.82 -8.16 -9.59
CA MET A 591 9.86 -7.30 -10.19
C MET A 591 11.24 -7.95 -10.09
N THR A 592 11.58 -8.52 -8.92
CA THR A 592 12.89 -9.16 -8.74
C THR A 592 13.03 -10.35 -9.65
N MET A 593 12.03 -11.23 -9.76
CA MET A 593 12.02 -12.39 -10.66
C MET A 593 12.17 -11.97 -12.12
N LEU A 594 11.24 -11.14 -12.62
CA LEU A 594 11.21 -10.77 -14.04
C LEU A 594 12.42 -9.92 -14.45
N CYS A 595 12.73 -8.87 -13.69
CA CYS A 595 13.84 -7.98 -14.08
C CYS A 595 15.19 -8.66 -13.98
N THR A 596 15.41 -9.53 -12.98
CA THR A 596 16.66 -10.30 -12.89
C THR A 596 16.78 -11.28 -14.03
N TYR A 597 15.67 -11.93 -14.44
CA TYR A 597 15.66 -12.83 -15.59
C TYR A 597 16.10 -12.12 -16.88
N PHE A 598 15.57 -10.92 -17.16
CA PHE A 598 15.86 -10.19 -18.38
C PHE A 598 17.19 -9.42 -18.34
N ALA A 599 17.49 -8.75 -17.22
CA ALA A 599 18.66 -7.86 -17.11
C ALA A 599 19.90 -8.54 -16.52
N GLN A 600 19.80 -9.74 -15.96
CA GLN A 600 20.86 -10.47 -15.24
C GLN A 600 21.49 -9.69 -14.06
N ILE A 601 20.83 -8.60 -13.62
CA ILE A 601 21.16 -7.82 -12.43
C ILE A 601 19.88 -7.55 -11.62
N PRO A 602 19.97 -7.36 -10.29
CA PRO A 602 18.79 -7.06 -9.49
C PRO A 602 18.15 -5.71 -9.88
N PRO A 603 16.81 -5.58 -9.79
CA PRO A 603 16.14 -4.34 -10.14
C PRO A 603 16.41 -3.18 -9.17
N PHE A 604 16.82 -3.47 -7.95
CA PHE A 604 17.15 -2.50 -6.89
C PHE A 604 18.12 -3.12 -5.88
N SER A 605 18.94 -2.28 -5.24
CA SER A 605 19.85 -2.74 -4.19
C SER A 605 19.23 -2.73 -2.79
N THR A 606 18.23 -1.89 -2.56
CA THR A 606 17.53 -1.77 -1.26
C THR A 606 16.02 -1.70 -1.46
N VAL A 607 15.29 -2.46 -0.65
CA VAL A 607 13.83 -2.40 -0.56
C VAL A 607 13.43 -1.90 0.82
N LEU A 608 12.77 -0.76 0.87
CA LEU A 608 12.23 -0.16 2.09
C LEU A 608 10.73 -0.42 2.15
N LEU A 609 10.28 -1.12 3.19
CA LEU A 609 8.90 -1.54 3.36
C LEU A 609 8.26 -0.81 4.53
N HIS A 610 7.29 0.06 4.25
CA HIS A 610 6.51 0.73 5.28
C HIS A 610 5.26 -0.08 5.67
N PRO A 611 4.78 0.04 6.94
CA PRO A 611 3.57 -0.62 7.38
C PRO A 611 2.32 0.07 6.84
N MET A 612 1.20 -0.66 6.81
CA MET A 612 -0.09 -0.14 6.35
C MET A 612 -0.66 0.93 7.25
N VAL A 613 -1.24 1.96 6.63
CA VAL A 613 -1.96 3.02 7.34
C VAL A 613 -3.38 2.56 7.68
N ARG A 614 -3.77 2.75 8.93
CA ARG A 614 -5.08 2.46 9.50
C ARG A 614 -5.69 3.71 10.11
N ASP A 615 -6.97 3.66 10.42
CA ASP A 615 -7.62 4.76 11.16
C ASP A 615 -7.11 4.84 12.62
N ALA A 616 -7.51 5.87 13.34
CA ALA A 616 -7.09 6.10 14.73
C ALA A 616 -7.47 4.94 15.69
N GLN A 617 -8.41 4.08 15.32
CA GLN A 617 -8.83 2.90 16.05
C GLN A 617 -8.13 1.61 15.58
N GLY A 618 -7.16 1.72 14.67
CA GLY A 618 -6.42 0.57 14.13
C GLY A 618 -7.20 -0.26 13.09
N ARG A 619 -8.33 0.24 12.56
CA ARG A 619 -9.13 -0.48 11.56
C ARG A 619 -8.58 -0.20 10.15
N LYS A 620 -8.65 -1.18 9.26
CA LYS A 620 -8.33 -1.00 7.83
C LYS A 620 -9.22 0.11 7.25
N MET A 621 -8.63 1.04 6.51
CA MET A 621 -9.39 2.08 5.83
C MET A 621 -10.13 1.50 4.63
N SER A 622 -11.42 1.79 4.52
CA SER A 622 -12.25 1.45 3.37
C SER A 622 -13.33 2.50 3.13
N LYS A 623 -13.73 2.65 1.87
CA LYS A 623 -14.82 3.58 1.50
C LYS A 623 -16.14 3.20 2.18
N SER A 624 -16.43 1.91 2.32
CA SER A 624 -17.63 1.39 2.98
C SER A 624 -17.71 1.68 4.49
N LEU A 625 -16.56 1.87 5.14
CA LEU A 625 -16.50 2.31 6.54
C LEU A 625 -16.50 3.85 6.70
N GLY A 626 -16.32 4.59 5.60
CA GLY A 626 -16.23 6.06 5.65
C GLY A 626 -14.99 6.59 6.38
N ASN A 627 -13.95 5.78 6.56
CA ASN A 627 -12.73 6.13 7.29
C ASN A 627 -11.52 6.39 6.38
N VAL A 628 -11.72 6.42 5.06
CA VAL A 628 -10.66 6.79 4.10
C VAL A 628 -10.43 8.29 4.17
N ILE A 629 -9.16 8.68 4.32
CA ILE A 629 -8.73 10.07 4.38
C ILE A 629 -8.12 10.45 3.03
N ASP A 630 -8.73 11.45 2.35
CA ASP A 630 -8.13 12.12 1.18
C ASP A 630 -7.07 13.12 1.71
N PRO A 631 -5.81 13.04 1.29
CA PRO A 631 -4.78 13.98 1.70
C PRO A 631 -5.13 15.44 1.37
N MET A 632 -5.89 15.69 0.30
CA MET A 632 -6.30 17.05 -0.08
C MET A 632 -7.31 17.64 0.91
N ASP A 633 -8.16 16.82 1.53
CA ASP A 633 -9.07 17.29 2.57
C ASP A 633 -8.33 17.67 3.85
N VAL A 634 -7.20 17.03 4.14
CA VAL A 634 -6.31 17.39 5.25
C VAL A 634 -5.53 18.67 4.95
N ILE A 635 -4.99 18.79 3.72
CA ILE A 635 -4.19 19.94 3.28
C ILE A 635 -5.03 21.20 3.22
N ASN A 636 -6.20 21.13 2.57
CA ASN A 636 -7.04 22.30 2.28
C ASN A 636 -8.12 22.56 3.33
N GLY A 637 -8.35 21.60 4.23
CA GLY A 637 -9.52 21.58 5.08
C GLY A 637 -10.79 21.11 4.34
N ALA A 638 -11.73 20.53 5.07
CA ALA A 638 -12.98 20.08 4.51
C ALA A 638 -14.09 20.08 5.59
N GLU A 639 -15.22 20.67 5.29
CA GLU A 639 -16.40 20.57 6.14
C GLU A 639 -16.98 19.16 6.12
N LEU A 640 -17.68 18.77 7.19
CA LEU A 640 -18.33 17.46 7.28
C LEU A 640 -19.30 17.21 6.12
N SER A 641 -20.03 18.23 5.68
CA SER A 641 -20.93 18.20 4.51
C SER A 641 -20.21 17.73 3.25
N LYS A 642 -19.05 18.32 2.94
CA LYS A 642 -18.20 17.95 1.79
C LYS A 642 -17.71 16.51 1.89
N LEU A 643 -17.26 16.09 3.07
CA LEU A 643 -16.80 14.72 3.30
C LEU A 643 -17.92 13.70 3.07
N GLN A 644 -19.15 14.01 3.56
CA GLN A 644 -20.33 13.16 3.33
C GLN A 644 -20.75 13.13 1.86
N ASP A 645 -20.68 14.27 1.16
CA ASP A 645 -20.98 14.32 -0.29
C ASP A 645 -19.98 13.51 -1.12
N THR A 646 -18.72 13.47 -0.72
CA THR A 646 -17.71 12.60 -1.35
C THR A 646 -18.08 11.12 -1.21
N LEU A 647 -18.61 10.69 -0.05
CA LEU A 647 -19.12 9.33 0.12
C LEU A 647 -20.36 9.06 -0.75
N ARG A 648 -21.28 10.02 -0.87
CA ARG A 648 -22.50 9.90 -1.69
C ARG A 648 -22.19 9.76 -3.18
N ARG A 649 -21.14 10.42 -3.65
CA ARG A 649 -20.65 10.31 -5.04
C ARG A 649 -19.95 8.99 -5.33
N GLY A 650 -19.52 8.26 -4.30
CA GLY A 650 -18.93 6.94 -4.39
C GLY A 650 -19.95 5.87 -4.84
N TYR A 651 -19.45 4.69 -5.18
CA TYR A 651 -20.26 3.55 -5.62
C TYR A 651 -20.59 2.60 -4.46
N LEU A 652 -21.04 3.17 -3.32
CA LEU A 652 -21.44 2.41 -2.13
C LEU A 652 -22.91 1.98 -2.21
N SER A 653 -23.23 0.81 -1.66
CA SER A 653 -24.61 0.39 -1.45
C SER A 653 -25.33 1.32 -0.47
N GLY A 654 -26.66 1.33 -0.50
CA GLY A 654 -27.44 2.19 0.39
C GLY A 654 -27.20 1.95 1.90
N GLN A 655 -26.87 0.72 2.29
CA GLN A 655 -26.53 0.36 3.67
C GLN A 655 -25.13 0.81 4.04
N GLU A 656 -24.15 0.59 3.16
CA GLU A 656 -22.77 1.05 3.35
C GLU A 656 -22.68 2.56 3.44
N LEU A 657 -23.43 3.28 2.59
CA LEU A 657 -23.50 4.73 2.60
C LEU A 657 -24.06 5.26 3.93
N LYS A 658 -25.13 4.69 4.45
CA LYS A 658 -25.70 5.06 5.76
C LYS A 658 -24.70 4.82 6.89
N ARG A 659 -24.03 3.66 6.89
CA ARG A 659 -23.01 3.30 7.88
C ARG A 659 -21.82 4.24 7.80
N GLY A 660 -21.24 4.43 6.60
CA GLY A 660 -20.09 5.30 6.39
C GLY A 660 -20.36 6.76 6.77
N THR A 661 -21.53 7.31 6.41
CA THR A 661 -21.93 8.66 6.77
C THR A 661 -22.03 8.85 8.31
N LYS A 662 -22.58 7.85 9.02
CA LYS A 662 -22.72 7.88 10.49
C LYS A 662 -21.36 7.81 11.18
N GLU A 663 -20.50 6.89 10.74
CA GLU A 663 -19.13 6.74 11.29
C GLU A 663 -18.27 7.98 11.01
N LEU A 664 -18.35 8.56 9.81
CA LEU A 664 -17.65 9.78 9.44
C LEU A 664 -18.04 10.96 10.36
N ALA A 665 -19.35 11.15 10.59
CA ALA A 665 -19.84 12.20 11.49
C ALA A 665 -19.42 11.98 12.94
N LYS A 666 -19.28 10.71 13.37
CA LYS A 666 -18.78 10.36 14.71
C LYS A 666 -17.28 10.65 14.85
N MET A 667 -16.49 10.32 13.85
CA MET A 667 -15.03 10.50 13.88
C MET A 667 -14.62 11.96 13.69
N TYR A 668 -15.32 12.68 12.83
CA TYR A 668 -14.95 14.05 12.41
C TYR A 668 -16.16 14.99 12.45
N PRO A 669 -16.72 15.26 13.63
CA PRO A 669 -17.96 16.05 13.75
C PRO A 669 -17.83 17.48 13.22
N ASN A 670 -16.63 18.05 13.25
CA ASN A 670 -16.32 19.41 12.76
C ASN A 670 -15.60 19.42 11.40
N GLY A 671 -15.57 18.27 10.70
CA GLY A 671 -14.75 18.14 9.48
C GLY A 671 -13.24 18.21 9.75
N PHE A 672 -12.50 18.63 8.76
CA PHE A 672 -11.04 18.80 8.81
C PHE A 672 -10.67 20.29 8.78
N GLN A 673 -9.86 20.71 9.73
CA GLN A 673 -9.18 22.01 9.66
C GLN A 673 -8.14 21.98 8.51
N GLN A 674 -7.84 23.12 7.92
CA GLN A 674 -6.72 23.27 6.99
C GLN A 674 -5.40 23.15 7.74
N PHE A 675 -4.58 22.15 7.36
CA PHE A 675 -3.29 21.89 8.00
C PHE A 675 -2.08 22.20 7.10
N GLY A 676 -2.27 22.14 5.77
CA GLY A 676 -1.20 22.26 4.80
C GLY A 676 -0.45 20.95 4.53
N ALA A 677 0.32 20.94 3.43
CA ALA A 677 1.10 19.79 3.00
C ALA A 677 2.30 19.54 3.93
N ASP A 678 2.97 20.59 4.41
CA ASP A 678 4.14 20.46 5.29
C ASP A 678 3.80 19.74 6.59
N ALA A 679 2.69 20.13 7.25
CA ALA A 679 2.26 19.51 8.49
C ALA A 679 1.85 18.04 8.28
N LEU A 680 1.14 17.73 7.20
CA LEU A 680 0.74 16.37 6.86
C LEU A 680 1.98 15.49 6.61
N ARG A 681 2.88 15.90 5.74
CA ARG A 681 4.11 15.17 5.39
C ARG A 681 4.98 14.91 6.61
N PHE A 682 5.19 15.92 7.44
CA PHE A 682 6.01 15.80 8.65
C PHE A 682 5.39 14.79 9.64
N THR A 683 4.06 14.80 9.79
CA THR A 683 3.35 13.81 10.61
C THR A 683 3.52 12.40 10.09
N LEU A 684 3.39 12.21 8.77
CA LEU A 684 3.53 10.90 8.15
C LEU A 684 4.95 10.34 8.34
N LEU A 685 5.99 11.18 8.24
CA LEU A 685 7.36 10.78 8.53
C LEU A 685 7.54 10.39 10.01
N LEU A 686 7.00 11.14 10.97
CA LEU A 686 7.05 10.79 12.39
C LEU A 686 6.36 9.46 12.70
N TYR A 687 5.30 9.12 11.97
CA TYR A 687 4.57 7.87 12.15
C TYR A 687 5.31 6.63 11.64
N THR A 688 6.36 6.78 10.82
CA THR A 688 7.18 5.64 10.35
C THR A 688 7.92 4.89 11.46
N GLN A 689 7.97 5.40 12.69
CA GLN A 689 8.47 4.64 13.83
C GLN A 689 7.53 3.50 14.28
N GLN A 690 6.25 3.56 13.89
CA GLN A 690 5.29 2.48 14.17
C GLN A 690 5.59 1.31 13.22
N THR A 691 5.97 0.16 13.77
CA THR A 691 6.57 -0.91 12.96
C THR A 691 5.58 -1.95 12.43
N GLN A 692 4.41 -2.10 13.05
CA GLN A 692 3.41 -3.08 12.64
C GLN A 692 2.31 -2.46 11.79
N GLN A 693 1.77 -1.34 12.22
CA GLN A 693 0.72 -0.57 11.54
C GLN A 693 0.83 0.89 11.94
N ILE A 694 0.44 1.79 11.06
CA ILE A 694 0.41 3.23 11.31
C ILE A 694 -1.03 3.64 11.62
N ASN A 695 -1.31 4.01 12.86
CA ASN A 695 -2.62 4.53 13.26
C ASN A 695 -2.66 6.04 13.04
N MET A 696 -3.35 6.47 11.98
CA MET A 696 -3.42 7.87 11.57
C MET A 696 -4.42 8.65 12.45
N SER A 697 -3.95 9.74 13.04
CA SER A 697 -4.77 10.67 13.83
C SER A 697 -4.59 12.11 13.34
N LEU A 698 -5.67 12.87 13.23
CA LEU A 698 -5.63 14.30 12.92
C LEU A 698 -5.00 15.14 14.03
N ASP A 699 -4.98 14.64 15.27
CA ASP A 699 -4.30 15.33 16.36
C ASP A 699 -2.78 15.35 16.17
N GLY A 700 -2.21 14.28 15.57
CA GLY A 700 -0.81 14.27 15.15
C GLY A 700 -0.52 15.35 14.10
N VAL A 701 -1.41 15.50 13.11
CA VAL A 701 -1.29 16.54 12.08
C VAL A 701 -1.39 17.92 12.68
N ARG A 702 -2.29 18.12 13.65
CA ARG A 702 -2.42 19.38 14.40
C ARG A 702 -1.14 19.71 15.17
N ALA A 703 -0.52 18.72 15.80
CA ALA A 703 0.77 18.91 16.48
C ALA A 703 1.88 19.36 15.52
N SER A 704 1.96 18.74 14.34
CA SER A 704 2.90 19.14 13.28
C SER A 704 2.59 20.52 12.72
N TYR A 705 1.33 20.87 12.54
CA TYR A 705 0.90 22.23 12.16
C TYR A 705 1.39 23.28 13.18
N HIS A 706 1.26 23.01 14.48
CA HIS A 706 1.81 23.90 15.51
C HIS A 706 3.33 23.98 15.47
N PHE A 707 4.00 22.91 15.10
CA PHE A 707 5.45 22.92 14.89
C PHE A 707 5.82 23.81 13.69
N CYS A 708 5.14 23.69 12.54
CA CYS A 708 5.33 24.58 11.39
C CYS A 708 5.08 26.05 11.76
N ASN A 709 4.00 26.34 12.50
CA ASN A 709 3.73 27.68 13.01
C ASN A 709 4.84 28.20 13.95
N LYS A 710 5.40 27.34 14.81
CA LYS A 710 6.52 27.70 15.67
C LYS A 710 7.76 28.04 14.87
N LEU A 711 8.08 27.22 13.86
CA LEU A 711 9.20 27.46 12.95
C LEU A 711 9.02 28.78 12.19
N TRP A 712 7.81 29.06 11.68
CA TRP A 712 7.48 30.31 11.02
C TRP A 712 7.69 31.54 11.95
N ASN A 713 7.18 31.47 13.18
CA ASN A 713 7.37 32.55 14.14
C ASN A 713 8.82 32.75 14.54
N THR A 714 9.61 31.68 14.59
CA THR A 714 11.07 31.75 14.81
C THR A 714 11.76 32.49 13.67
N PHE A 715 11.46 32.12 12.43
CA PHE A 715 11.99 32.82 11.26
C PHE A 715 11.60 34.30 11.25
N ARG A 716 10.34 34.59 11.53
CA ARG A 716 9.81 35.96 11.63
C ARG A 716 10.53 36.76 12.73
N PHE A 717 10.74 36.16 13.90
CA PHE A 717 11.47 36.79 14.99
C PHE A 717 12.91 37.14 14.60
N ILE A 718 13.60 36.20 13.96
CA ILE A 718 14.99 36.42 13.51
C ILE A 718 15.02 37.54 12.47
N HIS A 719 14.11 37.55 11.50
CA HIS A 719 14.05 38.53 10.44
C HIS A 719 13.78 39.97 10.97
N MET A 720 12.81 40.10 11.89
CA MET A 720 12.48 41.39 12.51
C MET A 720 13.69 42.03 13.26
N HIS A 721 14.56 41.20 13.81
CA HIS A 721 15.73 41.70 14.53
C HIS A 721 16.96 41.88 13.62
N ALA A 722 17.07 41.09 12.56
CA ALA A 722 18.10 41.24 11.55
C ALA A 722 17.99 42.58 10.80
N ASP A 723 16.78 42.96 10.41
CA ASP A 723 16.52 44.23 9.73
C ASP A 723 16.93 45.46 10.58
N LYS A 724 16.78 45.35 11.90
CA LYS A 724 17.17 46.43 12.84
C LYS A 724 18.70 46.54 13.04
N LEU A 725 19.45 45.52 12.65
CA LEU A 725 20.92 45.49 12.87
C LEU A 725 21.72 45.94 11.63
N GLU A 726 21.06 46.49 10.60
CA GLU A 726 21.67 46.96 9.34
C GLU A 726 22.73 45.98 8.80
N ILE A 727 22.33 44.69 8.66
CA ILE A 727 23.25 43.67 8.15
C ILE A 727 23.39 43.87 6.65
N HIS A 728 24.44 44.64 6.23
CA HIS A 728 24.80 44.76 4.82
C HIS A 728 25.40 43.46 4.31
N THR A 729 24.70 42.84 3.33
CA THR A 729 25.07 41.54 2.74
C THR A 729 25.87 41.66 1.44
N ASP A 730 26.49 42.82 1.18
CA ASP A 730 26.97 43.17 -0.16
C ASP A 730 28.27 42.48 -0.63
N HIS A 731 28.96 41.76 0.22
CA HIS A 731 30.21 41.07 -0.14
C HIS A 731 30.24 39.60 0.33
N VAL A 732 29.66 38.70 -0.44
CA VAL A 732 29.99 37.27 -0.32
C VAL A 732 30.18 36.64 -1.69
N ASP A 733 31.44 36.36 -1.94
CA ASP A 733 31.92 35.66 -3.12
C ASP A 733 31.31 34.25 -3.23
N GLN A 734 30.81 33.92 -4.42
CA GLN A 734 30.08 32.65 -4.67
C GLN A 734 30.95 31.40 -4.54
N ASN A 735 32.27 31.53 -4.41
CA ASN A 735 33.23 30.45 -4.34
C ASN A 735 33.60 30.01 -2.90
N SER A 736 33.04 30.61 -1.85
CA SER A 736 33.50 30.41 -0.46
C SER A 736 32.63 29.45 0.36
N ASN A 737 31.89 28.50 -0.25
CA ASN A 737 31.02 27.56 0.48
C ASN A 737 31.69 26.65 1.52
N LYS A 738 33.01 26.66 1.63
CA LYS A 738 33.77 25.90 2.64
C LYS A 738 34.22 26.72 3.85
N GLN A 739 34.07 28.03 3.84
CA GLN A 739 34.67 28.94 4.85
C GLN A 739 33.71 29.44 5.93
N TRP A 740 32.46 29.06 5.90
CA TRP A 740 31.39 29.61 6.73
C TRP A 740 31.57 29.44 8.22
N PHE A 741 32.09 28.29 8.68
CA PHE A 741 32.36 28.05 10.09
C PHE A 741 33.77 28.46 10.51
N ALA A 742 34.69 28.64 9.57
CA ALA A 742 36.06 29.09 9.84
C ALA A 742 36.15 30.56 10.24
N ASP A 743 35.19 31.38 9.76
CA ASP A 743 35.15 32.84 10.03
C ASP A 743 34.46 33.20 11.34
N ILE A 744 33.88 32.26 12.06
CA ILE A 744 33.33 32.52 13.39
C ILE A 744 34.50 32.64 14.38
N ASN A 745 34.77 33.88 14.79
CA ASN A 745 35.76 34.09 15.83
C ASN A 745 35.30 33.49 17.16
N ASP A 746 35.91 32.39 17.56
CA ASP A 746 35.52 31.59 18.74
C ASP A 746 35.57 32.41 20.04
N ARG A 747 36.33 33.49 20.06
CA ARG A 747 36.42 34.41 21.21
C ARG A 747 35.20 35.30 21.38
N GLU A 748 34.40 35.47 20.34
CA GLU A 748 33.16 36.27 20.36
C GLU A 748 31.91 35.46 20.75
N LEU A 749 32.00 34.14 20.71
CA LEU A 749 30.88 33.27 21.07
C LEU A 749 30.69 33.22 22.59
N THR A 750 29.44 33.41 23.01
CA THR A 750 29.07 33.17 24.40
C THR A 750 28.98 31.65 24.68
N VAL A 751 28.90 31.29 25.93
CA VAL A 751 28.70 29.90 26.37
C VAL A 751 27.39 29.32 25.83
N PHE A 752 26.39 30.18 25.64
CA PHE A 752 25.07 29.77 25.09
C PHE A 752 25.13 29.52 23.58
N ASP A 753 25.90 30.30 22.85
CA ASP A 753 26.15 30.13 21.42
C ASP A 753 26.86 28.79 21.17
N ARG A 754 27.93 28.52 21.95
CA ARG A 754 28.66 27.25 21.88
C ARG A 754 27.79 26.06 22.26
N ALA A 755 26.95 26.21 23.28
CA ALA A 755 25.99 25.16 23.67
C ALA A 755 24.97 24.86 22.55
N LEU A 756 24.43 25.88 21.86
CA LEU A 756 23.54 25.71 20.72
C LEU A 756 24.26 25.01 19.56
N LEU A 757 25.49 25.43 19.21
CA LEU A 757 26.28 24.81 18.15
C LEU A 757 26.60 23.34 18.44
N SER A 758 26.93 23.01 19.70
CA SER A 758 27.12 21.62 20.14
C SER A 758 25.84 20.79 20.00
N ARG A 759 24.66 21.35 20.33
CA ARG A 759 23.35 20.69 20.14
C ARG A 759 23.03 20.52 18.67
N LEU A 760 23.29 21.53 17.83
CA LEU A 760 23.14 21.46 16.38
C LEU A 760 23.99 20.33 15.79
N HIS A 761 25.27 20.23 16.20
CA HIS A 761 26.15 19.14 15.76
C HIS A 761 25.62 17.77 16.15
N GLY A 762 25.19 17.61 17.41
CA GLY A 762 24.57 16.34 17.87
C GLY A 762 23.30 15.99 17.11
N MET A 763 22.46 16.99 16.81
CA MET A 763 21.26 16.80 15.99
C MET A 763 21.62 16.38 14.56
N LEU A 764 22.58 17.06 13.91
CA LEU A 764 23.02 16.73 12.55
C LEU A 764 23.59 15.30 12.47
N HIS A 765 24.43 14.90 13.45
CA HIS A 765 24.94 13.54 13.51
C HIS A 765 23.80 12.51 13.62
N THR A 766 22.84 12.74 14.51
CA THR A 766 21.66 11.86 14.66
C THR A 766 20.81 11.83 13.39
N TYR A 767 20.59 12.97 12.76
CA TYR A 767 19.83 13.13 11.53
C TYR A 767 20.48 12.32 10.39
N HIS A 768 21.77 12.52 10.12
CA HIS A 768 22.47 11.83 9.04
C HIS A 768 22.51 10.31 9.26
N SER A 769 22.90 9.85 10.44
CA SER A 769 22.88 8.41 10.76
C SER A 769 21.49 7.78 10.66
N ALA A 770 20.44 8.55 10.97
CA ALA A 770 19.07 8.08 10.84
C ALA A 770 18.63 7.99 9.37
N MET A 771 18.98 8.99 8.55
CA MET A 771 18.68 9.03 7.12
C MET A 771 19.42 7.92 6.35
N GLU A 772 20.70 7.71 6.62
CA GLU A 772 21.50 6.61 6.04
C GLU A 772 20.90 5.23 6.35
N ALA A 773 20.34 5.06 7.55
CA ALA A 773 19.69 3.83 7.98
C ALA A 773 18.18 3.78 7.61
N TYR A 774 17.66 4.73 6.83
CA TYR A 774 16.24 4.88 6.48
C TYR A 774 15.30 4.96 7.70
N ARG A 775 15.79 5.46 8.85
CA ARG A 775 14.98 5.68 10.05
C ARG A 775 14.40 7.10 10.07
N LEU A 776 13.50 7.37 9.15
CA LEU A 776 12.97 8.70 8.86
C LEU A 776 12.30 9.38 10.06
N ALA A 777 11.57 8.62 10.88
CA ALA A 777 10.99 9.16 12.10
C ALA A 777 12.03 9.67 13.08
N ALA A 778 13.15 8.95 13.23
CA ALA A 778 14.25 9.38 14.10
C ALA A 778 14.92 10.64 13.58
N ALA A 779 15.07 10.77 12.25
CA ALA A 779 15.59 11.96 11.61
C ALA A 779 14.67 13.17 11.82
N ALA A 780 13.36 13.01 11.57
CA ALA A 780 12.36 14.05 11.77
C ALA A 780 12.28 14.49 13.25
N GLU A 781 12.32 13.54 14.18
CA GLU A 781 12.26 13.81 15.62
C GLU A 781 13.52 14.56 16.10
N ALA A 782 14.71 14.21 15.61
CA ALA A 782 15.94 14.91 15.94
C ALA A 782 15.85 16.41 15.57
N VAL A 783 15.35 16.71 14.37
CA VAL A 783 15.14 18.09 13.91
C VAL A 783 14.06 18.78 14.75
N ARG A 784 12.92 18.10 15.01
CA ARG A 784 11.83 18.67 15.82
C ARG A 784 12.30 19.04 17.23
N VAL A 785 13.01 18.13 17.87
CA VAL A 785 13.51 18.34 19.24
C VAL A 785 14.50 19.50 19.29
N PHE A 786 15.44 19.57 18.34
CA PHE A 786 16.41 20.66 18.28
C PHE A 786 15.71 22.02 18.08
N VAL A 787 14.85 22.11 17.05
CA VAL A 787 14.17 23.37 16.74
C VAL A 787 13.29 23.82 17.91
N GLN A 788 12.46 22.92 18.42
CA GLN A 788 11.47 23.27 19.42
C GLN A 788 12.09 23.55 20.80
N ARG A 789 12.91 22.61 21.27
CA ARG A 789 13.46 22.65 22.64
C ARG A 789 14.74 23.51 22.72
N ASP A 790 15.70 23.23 21.84
CA ASP A 790 17.04 23.80 22.00
C ASP A 790 17.12 25.22 21.38
N LEU A 791 16.53 25.41 20.18
CA LEU A 791 16.51 26.74 19.53
C LEU A 791 15.43 27.65 20.10
N CYS A 792 14.14 27.24 20.03
CA CYS A 792 13.03 28.13 20.36
C CYS A 792 12.84 28.33 21.86
N ASP A 793 12.73 27.22 22.64
CA ASP A 793 12.34 27.31 24.05
C ASP A 793 13.51 27.71 24.96
N ARG A 794 14.75 27.60 24.47
CA ARG A 794 15.95 27.93 25.24
C ARG A 794 16.74 29.09 24.65
N TYR A 795 17.33 28.90 23.49
CA TYR A 795 18.28 29.85 22.94
C TYR A 795 17.64 31.19 22.58
N ILE A 796 16.49 31.17 21.87
CA ILE A 796 15.80 32.44 21.55
C ILE A 796 15.32 33.16 22.81
N GLU A 797 14.87 32.47 23.83
CA GLU A 797 14.49 33.11 25.09
C GLU A 797 15.70 33.77 25.79
N ILE A 798 16.88 33.15 25.71
CA ILE A 798 18.13 33.76 26.20
C ILE A 798 18.51 34.98 25.36
N CYS A 799 18.40 34.89 24.00
CA CYS A 799 18.67 36.04 23.13
C CYS A 799 17.77 37.24 23.42
N LYS A 800 16.52 37.04 23.84
CA LYS A 800 15.60 38.11 24.22
C LYS A 800 16.12 38.94 25.39
N LEU A 801 16.82 38.32 26.34
CA LEU A 801 17.43 39.03 27.46
C LEU A 801 18.51 40.03 26.96
N SER A 802 19.29 39.64 25.94
CA SER A 802 20.30 40.52 25.33
C SER A 802 19.71 41.57 24.40
N LEU A 803 18.55 41.27 23.75
CA LEU A 803 17.92 42.18 22.79
C LEU A 803 17.03 43.25 23.45
N PHE A 804 16.43 42.93 24.60
CA PHE A 804 15.46 43.77 25.29
C PHE A 804 15.90 44.20 26.69
N GLY A 805 16.97 43.58 27.23
CA GLY A 805 17.57 43.94 28.53
C GLY A 805 18.48 45.14 28.42
N ASN A 806 18.60 45.90 29.51
CA ASN A 806 19.57 47.00 29.64
C ASN A 806 21.00 46.39 29.47
N GLN A 807 21.75 46.80 28.47
CA GLN A 807 23.07 46.20 28.12
C GLN A 807 24.02 46.12 29.32
N ASN A 808 23.93 47.02 30.32
CA ASN A 808 24.74 47.00 31.52
C ASN A 808 24.40 45.82 32.47
N ALA A 809 23.16 45.42 32.58
CA ALA A 809 22.71 44.29 33.44
C ALA A 809 23.13 42.92 32.84
N THR A 810 23.13 42.81 31.52
CA THR A 810 23.48 41.57 30.81
C THR A 810 24.99 41.34 30.82
N ASN A 811 25.80 42.40 30.68
CA ASN A 811 27.26 42.29 30.75
C ASN A 811 27.77 41.96 32.16
N GLN A 812 27.11 42.44 33.22
CA GLN A 812 27.43 42.08 34.59
C GLN A 812 27.05 40.64 34.94
N ALA A 813 25.98 40.12 34.38
CA ALA A 813 25.57 38.74 34.58
C ALA A 813 26.50 37.72 33.90
N ILE A 814 27.21 38.15 32.83
CA ILE A 814 28.12 37.29 32.06
C ILE A 814 29.55 37.36 32.60
N SER A 815 29.97 38.49 33.29
CA SER A 815 31.32 38.75 33.70
C SER A 815 31.68 38.34 35.14
N GLY A 816 30.85 37.56 35.82
CA GLY A 816 31.16 36.87 37.06
C GLY A 816 31.97 37.69 38.12
N SER A 817 31.35 38.65 38.79
CA SER A 817 31.87 39.18 40.06
C SER A 817 31.29 38.42 41.24
N ASN A 818 32.15 37.91 42.08
CA ASN A 818 31.80 37.26 43.35
C ASN A 818 31.15 38.28 44.31
N ASP A 819 29.86 38.30 44.37
CA ASP A 819 29.13 38.76 45.55
C ASP A 819 27.75 38.12 45.71
N SER A 820 27.55 37.69 46.91
CA SER A 820 26.47 36.81 47.32
C SER A 820 25.17 37.60 47.52
N SER A 821 24.17 37.38 46.71
CA SER A 821 22.72 37.28 47.06
C SER A 821 21.88 36.90 45.83
N ASP A 822 21.48 35.86 45.78
CA ASP A 822 20.40 34.93 45.42
C ASP A 822 19.37 35.38 44.37
N ASN A 823 19.72 35.15 43.11
CA ASN A 823 18.80 34.58 42.12
C ASN A 823 19.60 33.75 41.12
N VAL A 824 19.66 32.44 41.34
CA VAL A 824 20.48 31.55 40.54
C VAL A 824 19.52 30.81 39.57
N ILE A 825 19.69 31.01 38.27
CA ILE A 825 19.07 30.17 37.25
C ILE A 825 20.07 29.07 36.89
N THR A 826 19.74 27.84 37.26
CA THR A 826 20.54 26.70 36.87
C THR A 826 19.95 26.09 35.59
N MET A 827 20.69 26.10 34.48
CA MET A 827 20.36 25.45 33.24
C MET A 827 21.17 24.19 33.05
N VAL A 828 20.51 23.04 32.94
CA VAL A 828 21.17 21.77 32.64
C VAL A 828 21.29 21.63 31.13
N VAL A 829 22.50 21.79 30.61
CA VAL A 829 22.79 21.75 29.15
C VAL A 829 23.01 20.29 28.71
N SER A 830 23.54 19.46 29.58
CA SER A 830 23.68 18.01 29.39
C SER A 830 23.75 17.31 30.75
N PRO A 831 23.70 15.96 30.83
CA PRO A 831 23.92 15.26 32.12
C PRO A 831 25.19 15.63 32.84
N HIS A 832 26.20 16.12 32.11
CA HIS A 832 27.53 16.46 32.63
C HIS A 832 27.84 17.95 32.65
N VAL A 833 26.97 18.82 32.13
CA VAL A 833 27.22 20.28 32.08
C VAL A 833 26.01 21.02 32.65
N ARG A 834 26.21 21.66 33.78
CA ARG A 834 25.29 22.62 34.41
C ARG A 834 25.82 24.02 34.23
N VAL A 835 25.02 24.89 33.63
CA VAL A 835 25.32 26.33 33.56
C VAL A 835 24.52 27.02 34.64
N VAL A 836 25.22 27.64 35.58
CA VAL A 836 24.60 28.41 36.66
C VAL A 836 24.74 29.89 36.31
N ALA A 837 23.64 30.56 35.97
CA ALA A 837 23.58 32.01 35.76
C ALA A 837 23.05 32.67 37.04
N ARG A 838 23.80 33.52 37.63
CA ARG A 838 23.35 34.37 38.76
C ARG A 838 22.83 35.70 38.21
N LEU A 839 21.58 35.99 38.50
CA LEU A 839 20.99 37.32 38.21
C LEU A 839 21.25 38.23 39.43
N THR A 840 22.22 39.11 39.32
CA THR A 840 22.44 40.16 40.28
C THR A 840 21.74 41.41 39.83
N GLY A 841 20.54 41.67 40.39
CA GLY A 841 19.83 42.91 40.17
C GLY A 841 18.65 42.99 41.15
N LYS A 842 18.59 44.06 41.97
CA LYS A 842 17.45 44.37 42.80
C LYS A 842 16.24 44.57 41.88
N VAL A 843 15.34 43.62 41.88
CA VAL A 843 13.97 43.84 41.35
C VAL A 843 13.25 44.78 42.28
N ALA A 844 13.02 45.99 41.82
CA ALA A 844 12.16 46.93 42.54
C ALA A 844 10.79 46.28 42.71
N ALA A 845 10.37 46.06 43.93
CA ALA A 845 9.09 45.49 44.29
C ALA A 845 7.99 46.41 43.75
N GLN A 846 7.31 46.03 42.71
CA GLN A 846 5.98 46.52 42.42
C GLN A 846 4.93 45.68 43.18
N PRO A 847 3.87 46.28 43.72
CA PRO A 847 3.03 45.64 44.71
C PRO A 847 2.20 44.51 44.10
N ALA A 848 2.08 43.48 44.89
CA ALA A 848 1.40 42.24 44.65
C ALA A 848 -0.06 42.43 44.16
N GLN A 849 -0.31 42.08 42.91
CA GLN A 849 -1.64 41.76 42.38
C GLN A 849 -1.69 40.44 41.61
N THR A 850 -0.92 39.43 41.99
CA THR A 850 -0.89 38.14 41.29
C THR A 850 -1.01 36.90 42.18
N THR A 851 -1.43 37.04 43.45
CA THR A 851 -1.57 35.88 44.35
C THR A 851 -2.85 35.09 44.14
N SER A 852 -3.89 35.64 43.49
CA SER A 852 -5.14 34.91 43.27
C SER A 852 -5.09 33.96 42.09
N THR A 853 -4.38 34.29 41.01
CA THR A 853 -4.29 33.46 39.81
C THR A 853 -3.36 32.26 39.97
N ARG A 854 -2.28 32.39 40.74
CA ARG A 854 -1.40 31.24 41.04
C ARG A 854 -2.06 30.20 41.95
N LYS A 855 -2.84 30.62 42.95
CA LYS A 855 -3.59 29.69 43.81
C LYS A 855 -4.71 28.99 43.03
N ALA A 856 -5.39 29.68 42.12
CA ALA A 856 -6.43 29.08 41.29
C ALA A 856 -5.84 28.05 40.29
N THR A 857 -4.71 28.30 39.69
CA THR A 857 -4.05 27.35 38.77
C THR A 857 -3.54 26.12 39.53
N SER A 858 -3.01 26.32 40.77
CA SER A 858 -2.57 25.19 41.60
C SER A 858 -3.75 24.35 42.07
N ALA A 859 -4.85 24.95 42.49
CA ALA A 859 -6.05 24.24 42.91
C ALA A 859 -6.73 23.46 41.78
N ALA A 860 -6.78 24.02 40.56
CA ALA A 860 -7.30 23.33 39.36
C ALA A 860 -6.44 22.15 38.96
N THR A 861 -5.11 22.26 39.08
CA THR A 861 -4.18 21.17 38.78
C THR A 861 -4.29 20.04 39.83
N MET A 862 -4.45 20.39 41.10
CA MET A 862 -4.69 19.42 42.18
C MET A 862 -6.01 18.67 42.01
N ALA A 863 -7.11 19.39 41.74
CA ALA A 863 -8.41 18.78 41.47
C ALA A 863 -8.36 17.81 40.26
N LYS A 864 -7.58 18.13 39.25
CA LYS A 864 -7.38 17.24 38.09
C LYS A 864 -6.61 15.96 38.42
N LEU A 865 -5.56 16.07 39.23
CA LEU A 865 -4.79 14.91 39.71
C LEU A 865 -5.64 14.03 40.66
N GLU A 866 -6.43 14.61 41.51
CA GLU A 866 -7.35 13.88 42.41
C GLU A 866 -8.45 13.16 41.60
N SER A 867 -9.03 13.80 40.58
CA SER A 867 -9.99 13.17 39.66
C SER A 867 -9.35 12.00 38.85
N GLU A 868 -8.11 12.14 38.44
CA GLU A 868 -7.40 11.09 37.74
C GLU A 868 -7.10 9.91 38.68
N LEU A 869 -6.68 10.18 39.90
CA LEU A 869 -6.44 9.14 40.91
C LEU A 869 -7.71 8.33 41.20
N GLU A 870 -8.85 9.01 41.34
CA GLU A 870 -10.13 8.37 41.64
C GLU A 870 -10.60 7.47 40.48
N LYS A 871 -10.38 7.89 39.22
CA LYS A 871 -10.67 7.07 38.05
C LYS A 871 -9.82 5.79 38.00
N VAL A 872 -8.51 5.90 38.24
CA VAL A 872 -7.62 4.74 38.24
C VAL A 872 -7.97 3.80 39.40
N ARG A 873 -8.25 4.31 40.61
CA ARG A 873 -8.71 3.51 41.73
C ARG A 873 -10.02 2.76 41.45
N SER A 874 -10.98 3.40 40.83
CA SER A 874 -12.28 2.79 40.46
C SER A 874 -12.08 1.64 39.47
N VAL A 875 -11.19 1.79 38.47
CA VAL A 875 -10.88 0.73 37.52
C VAL A 875 -10.16 -0.43 38.21
N VAL A 876 -9.09 -0.16 38.94
CA VAL A 876 -8.29 -1.20 39.63
C VAL A 876 -9.10 -1.91 40.71
N GLY A 877 -10.01 -1.24 41.42
CA GLY A 877 -10.87 -1.83 42.42
C GLY A 877 -12.05 -2.64 41.88
N SER A 878 -12.31 -2.63 40.58
CA SER A 878 -13.46 -3.33 40.01
C SER A 878 -13.25 -4.86 39.98
N ALA A 879 -14.29 -5.62 40.33
CA ALA A 879 -14.24 -7.08 40.33
C ALA A 879 -13.95 -7.69 38.93
N GLY A 880 -14.35 -6.98 37.86
CA GLY A 880 -14.06 -7.37 36.48
C GLY A 880 -12.57 -7.24 36.16
N TYR A 881 -11.95 -6.12 36.52
CA TYR A 881 -10.52 -5.87 36.31
C TYR A 881 -9.66 -6.90 37.08
N GLN A 882 -9.99 -7.15 38.37
CA GLN A 882 -9.23 -8.08 39.19
C GLN A 882 -9.24 -9.52 38.63
N ARG A 883 -10.32 -9.93 37.93
CA ARG A 883 -10.44 -11.27 37.35
C ARG A 883 -9.83 -11.40 35.97
N SER A 884 -9.85 -10.34 35.14
CA SER A 884 -9.53 -10.44 33.70
C SER A 884 -8.26 -9.70 33.26
N ALA A 885 -7.72 -8.79 34.08
CA ALA A 885 -6.52 -8.06 33.69
C ALA A 885 -5.24 -8.90 33.83
N PRO A 886 -4.34 -8.92 32.84
CA PRO A 886 -3.03 -9.57 32.96
C PRO A 886 -2.18 -8.98 34.10
N ASP A 887 -1.34 -9.80 34.73
CA ASP A 887 -0.55 -9.35 35.89
C ASP A 887 0.40 -8.18 35.59
N ILE A 888 0.98 -8.13 34.39
CA ILE A 888 1.80 -7.00 33.94
C ILE A 888 1.00 -5.70 33.93
N VAL A 889 -0.28 -5.74 33.55
CA VAL A 889 -1.16 -4.55 33.53
C VAL A 889 -1.52 -4.14 34.94
N LYS A 890 -1.79 -5.09 35.82
CA LYS A 890 -2.06 -4.84 37.25
C LYS A 890 -0.87 -4.16 37.93
N GLU A 891 0.34 -4.64 37.65
CA GLU A 891 1.58 -4.05 38.20
C GLU A 891 1.83 -2.63 37.69
N ALA A 892 1.58 -2.38 36.39
CA ALA A 892 1.71 -1.04 35.77
C ALA A 892 0.71 -0.05 36.35
N ASP A 893 -0.55 -0.46 36.57
CA ASP A 893 -1.59 0.41 37.13
C ASP A 893 -1.39 0.62 38.63
N THR A 894 -0.82 -0.32 39.36
CA THR A 894 -0.42 -0.12 40.76
C THR A 894 0.70 0.91 40.87
N LYS A 895 1.74 0.83 40.04
CA LYS A 895 2.79 1.85 39.97
C LYS A 895 2.27 3.22 39.57
N ARG A 896 1.24 3.26 38.73
CA ARG A 896 0.58 4.52 38.34
C ARG A 896 -0.21 5.14 39.49
N LEU A 897 -0.89 4.33 40.31
CA LEU A 897 -1.55 4.78 41.54
C LEU A 897 -0.55 5.40 42.51
N GLU A 898 0.51 4.69 42.82
CA GLU A 898 1.57 5.18 43.73
C GLU A 898 2.17 6.50 43.24
N MET A 899 2.41 6.64 41.93
CA MET A 899 2.93 7.86 41.35
C MET A 899 1.95 9.05 41.45
N LEU A 900 0.67 8.82 41.25
CA LEU A 900 -0.37 9.88 41.38
C LEU A 900 -0.51 10.28 42.86
N GLU A 901 -0.50 9.35 43.78
CA GLU A 901 -0.53 9.62 45.23
C GLU A 901 0.66 10.43 45.69
N ALA A 902 1.86 10.07 45.23
CA ALA A 902 3.10 10.79 45.51
C ALA A 902 3.04 12.24 44.98
N LYS A 903 2.54 12.45 43.76
CA LYS A 903 2.37 13.81 43.22
C LYS A 903 1.36 14.64 43.96
N ILE A 904 0.24 14.07 44.40
CA ILE A 904 -0.76 14.77 45.23
C ILE A 904 -0.17 15.08 46.59
N ALA A 905 0.55 14.15 47.21
CA ALA A 905 1.21 14.41 48.50
C ALA A 905 2.30 15.50 48.40
N ALA A 906 3.04 15.56 47.30
CA ALA A 906 4.03 16.60 47.04
C ALA A 906 3.38 17.99 46.77
N GLY A 907 2.18 18.02 46.15
CA GLY A 907 1.46 19.27 45.90
C GLY A 907 0.67 19.81 47.05
N ARG A 908 0.43 18.99 48.11
CA ARG A 908 -0.21 19.40 49.37
C ARG A 908 0.79 19.94 50.40
N LYS A 909 2.08 19.68 50.27
CA LYS A 909 3.16 20.30 50.99
C LYS A 909 3.58 21.61 50.31
#